data_8622d9040c2ef9aa879ea13dacdfda1c
#
_entry.id   8622d9040c2ef9aa879ea13dacdfda1c
#
_cell.length_a   1.000
_cell.length_b   1.000
_cell.length_c   1.000
_cell.angle_alpha   90.00
_cell.angle_beta   90.00
_cell.angle_gamma   90.00
#
_symmetry.space_group_name_H-M   'P 1'
#
loop_
_entity.id
_entity.type
_entity.pdbx_description
1 polymer ?
#
loop_
_entity_poly.entity_id
_entity_poly.type
_entity_poly.pdbx_seq_one_letter_code
_entity_poly.pdbx_strand_id
1 'polypeptide(L)'
;MAEAATDGEPKISKRAAEKAAKKEAAKRAKEAAKAQAPAAGSASGAAPSKSAEPADPFKQGWLKGVYSEKPVQDVVTRFPPEPNGYLHIGHAKAITVNFGFAKSYGGKCNLRFDDTNPAKEEEQFFTSIKDMVSWLGFEPAKITHSSDEFEQLYELAEELIKRGKAYVCFCSAAAVKEARGGKDHGPRNVCKDWSASAEKTLEEFRAMRDGKYQAGEAHLRMKQYLGTKAEEYEVKEDDSPEVKKEKTKLKALANNPALWDVAAYRIKKENYHHRTGNKWRIYPTYEFTHCLCDSFEGITHSLCTVEFETLRPAYNWLLEALDHKLPSSDEKGPMQREYGRLNVEGTILSKRRIAMLVNGTTIGGDAPDPVDEAADGMDEIKLEEEGDEEPDTTEQASKAVANGTGRKIPPAVRDWNDPRLFTLVALRRRGVPPGALKKFVLDLGVTKANANTATHTLDAVMRQYLERTVPRLMLVLDPIKVTLTNLPDGYVEERDVPFDPKDKEKGSHKVPFTKTIYIDRDDFREVDDPDFFRLSPGQSVGLLNAEFPIRVVDFSKDENGKVAEIRAEYGKEVTAGKARIHWVGDSKAHNSPVKAECRIYNQLFKTDKPNSLDWKTGGYYDNINLESEVIYQNALIEVGFREIKARAPWPNTEGEAKGSADNSSVRFQGLRTAFFAEDQDSTPERVILNRIVSLREDSSKK
;
A
#
# COMPACT_ATOMS: atom_id res chain seq x y z
N MET A 1 -1.95 66.88 -39.91
CA MET A 1 -2.50 67.29 -38.61
C MET A 1 -2.53 66.05 -37.70
N ALA A 2 -1.80 66.19 -36.63
CA ALA A 2 -1.57 65.17 -35.62
C ALA A 2 -2.75 65.09 -34.65
N GLU A 3 -2.93 63.93 -34.06
CA GLU A 3 -3.43 63.70 -32.70
C GLU A 3 -3.31 62.18 -32.40
N ALA A 4 -2.40 61.79 -31.63
CA ALA A 4 -2.23 61.67 -30.20
C ALA A 4 -2.90 60.39 -29.70
N ALA A 5 -2.06 59.35 -29.47
CA ALA A 5 -2.37 58.12 -28.74
C ALA A 5 -2.30 58.41 -27.25
N THR A 6 -3.31 58.00 -26.47
CA THR A 6 -3.26 57.97 -25.02
C THR A 6 -3.13 56.53 -24.52
N ASP A 7 -2.05 56.28 -23.79
CA ASP A 7 -1.75 55.08 -23.04
C ASP A 7 -2.84 54.82 -22.01
N GLY A 8 -3.36 53.58 -21.97
CA GLY A 8 -4.24 53.05 -20.95
C GLY A 8 -3.53 52.01 -20.09
N GLU A 9 -3.10 52.39 -18.89
CA GLU A 9 -2.60 51.44 -17.88
C GLU A 9 -3.64 50.37 -17.51
N PRO A 10 -3.27 49.11 -17.31
CA PRO A 10 -4.20 48.04 -16.92
C PRO A 10 -4.61 48.18 -15.46
N LYS A 11 -5.88 48.42 -15.22
CA LYS A 11 -6.48 48.46 -13.87
C LYS A 11 -6.43 47.06 -13.25
N ILE A 12 -5.49 46.86 -12.29
CA ILE A 12 -5.41 45.66 -11.44
C ILE A 12 -6.69 45.61 -10.57
N SER A 13 -7.40 44.50 -10.59
CA SER A 13 -8.61 44.33 -9.78
C SER A 13 -8.29 44.37 -8.28
N LYS A 14 -9.17 44.99 -7.45
CA LYS A 14 -9.01 45.10 -5.98
C LYS A 14 -8.65 43.76 -5.33
N ARG A 15 -9.17 42.65 -5.84
CA ARG A 15 -8.91 41.29 -5.36
C ARG A 15 -7.47 40.79 -5.65
N ALA A 16 -6.85 41.25 -6.74
CA ALA A 16 -5.46 40.93 -7.07
C ALA A 16 -4.50 41.73 -6.21
N ALA A 17 -4.82 42.99 -5.90
CA ALA A 17 -4.03 43.83 -5.00
C ALA A 17 -4.08 43.31 -3.53
N GLU A 18 -5.23 42.88 -3.04
CA GLU A 18 -5.36 42.24 -1.70
C GLU A 18 -4.57 40.91 -1.60
N LYS A 19 -4.57 40.10 -2.66
CA LYS A 19 -3.82 38.85 -2.68
C LYS A 19 -2.31 39.07 -2.72
N ALA A 20 -1.84 40.13 -3.40
CA ALA A 20 -0.46 40.55 -3.44
C ALA A 20 0.00 41.09 -2.08
N ALA A 21 -0.79 41.94 -1.45
CA ALA A 21 -0.52 42.47 -0.11
C ALA A 21 -0.46 41.39 0.98
N LYS A 22 -1.34 40.40 0.92
CA LYS A 22 -1.35 39.24 1.85
C LYS A 22 -0.11 38.35 1.65
N LYS A 23 0.37 38.18 0.43
CA LYS A 23 1.59 37.42 0.11
C LYS A 23 2.86 38.15 0.56
N GLU A 24 2.87 39.47 0.47
CA GLU A 24 3.99 40.28 0.92
C GLU A 24 4.07 40.39 2.46
N ALA A 25 2.92 40.49 3.13
CA ALA A 25 2.83 40.43 4.61
C ALA A 25 3.32 39.08 5.15
N ALA A 26 2.95 37.95 4.50
CA ALA A 26 3.42 36.62 4.87
C ALA A 26 4.95 36.45 4.62
N LYS A 27 5.50 37.07 3.59
CA LYS A 27 6.94 37.08 3.34
C LYS A 27 7.70 37.87 4.41
N ARG A 28 7.22 39.05 4.76
CA ARG A 28 7.81 39.90 5.85
C ARG A 28 7.75 39.23 7.22
N ALA A 29 6.65 38.50 7.51
CA ALA A 29 6.53 37.73 8.76
C ALA A 29 7.55 36.57 8.81
N LYS A 30 7.81 35.93 7.68
CA LYS A 30 8.80 34.84 7.57
C LYS A 30 10.26 35.33 7.65
N GLU A 31 10.54 36.53 7.14
CA GLU A 31 11.84 37.20 7.24
C GLU A 31 12.10 37.73 8.68
N ALA A 32 11.08 38.27 9.35
CA ALA A 32 11.17 38.70 10.74
C ALA A 32 11.39 37.51 11.71
N ALA A 33 10.73 36.36 11.46
CA ALA A 33 10.97 35.14 12.23
C ALA A 33 12.38 34.57 12.02
N LYS A 34 12.96 34.77 10.83
CA LYS A 34 14.34 34.33 10.51
C LYS A 34 15.39 35.26 11.13
N ALA A 35 15.07 36.54 11.36
CA ALA A 35 15.95 37.52 12.00
C ALA A 35 15.97 37.41 13.54
N GLN A 36 15.02 36.74 14.17
CA GLN A 36 14.93 36.53 15.62
C GLN A 36 15.48 35.18 16.12
N ALA A 37 16.06 34.34 15.23
CA ALA A 37 16.77 33.14 15.65
C ALA A 37 18.15 33.51 16.22
N PRO A 38 18.51 33.09 17.45
CA PRO A 38 19.81 33.41 18.02
C PRO A 38 20.93 32.75 17.23
N ALA A 39 21.97 33.51 16.90
CA ALA A 39 23.17 33.07 16.24
C ALA A 39 23.87 31.97 17.07
N ALA A 40 23.94 30.78 16.55
CA ALA A 40 24.72 29.68 17.13
C ALA A 40 26.21 30.05 17.04
N GLY A 41 26.82 30.32 18.19
CA GLY A 41 28.22 30.56 18.32
C GLY A 41 29.06 29.33 17.95
N SER A 42 30.13 29.58 17.26
CA SER A 42 31.17 28.60 16.94
C SER A 42 31.84 28.13 18.23
N ALA A 43 31.61 26.88 18.64
CA ALA A 43 32.40 26.21 19.65
C ALA A 43 33.20 25.07 19.00
N SER A 44 34.49 25.19 19.11
CA SER A 44 35.51 24.23 18.70
C SER A 44 35.43 22.91 19.48
N GLY A 45 35.58 21.80 18.76
CA GLY A 45 36.26 20.60 19.21
C GLY A 45 35.78 19.91 20.49
N ALA A 46 34.76 19.06 20.39
CA ALA A 46 34.59 17.91 21.27
C ALA A 46 34.28 16.67 20.40
N ALA A 47 34.94 15.57 20.69
CA ALA A 47 34.76 14.29 20.01
C ALA A 47 33.29 13.81 20.06
N PRO A 48 32.78 13.06 19.08
CA PRO A 48 31.41 12.59 19.08
C PRO A 48 31.18 11.63 20.25
N SER A 49 30.35 12.05 21.20
CA SER A 49 29.77 11.17 22.21
C SER A 49 28.97 10.06 21.53
N LYS A 50 29.06 8.85 22.10
CA LYS A 50 28.35 7.64 21.71
C LYS A 50 26.95 7.99 21.20
N SER A 51 26.63 7.58 19.96
CA SER A 51 25.33 7.76 19.31
C SER A 51 24.22 7.32 20.25
N ALA A 52 23.35 8.27 20.61
CA ALA A 52 22.08 7.94 21.23
C ALA A 52 21.34 7.00 20.26
N GLU A 53 20.84 5.88 20.75
CA GLU A 53 19.98 4.99 19.94
C GLU A 53 18.82 5.84 19.36
N PRO A 54 18.47 5.62 18.09
CA PRO A 54 17.37 6.35 17.48
C PRO A 54 16.11 6.11 18.30
N ALA A 55 15.45 7.21 18.70
CA ALA A 55 14.30 7.14 19.58
C ALA A 55 13.18 6.31 18.92
N ASP A 56 12.62 5.37 19.67
CA ASP A 56 11.58 4.43 19.22
C ASP A 56 10.36 5.20 18.65
N PRO A 57 10.01 5.04 17.35
CA PRO A 57 8.94 5.78 16.71
C PRO A 57 7.55 5.47 17.32
N PHE A 58 7.37 4.31 17.94
CA PHE A 58 6.11 3.91 18.57
C PHE A 58 5.92 4.57 19.96
N LYS A 59 6.98 5.08 20.57
CA LYS A 59 6.97 5.80 21.87
C LYS A 59 6.94 7.31 21.70
N GLN A 60 6.49 7.81 20.54
CA GLN A 60 6.43 9.22 20.21
C GLN A 60 5.06 9.64 19.68
N GLY A 61 4.82 10.95 19.63
CA GLY A 61 3.66 11.54 18.96
C GLY A 61 2.32 10.95 19.41
N TRP A 62 1.46 10.67 18.44
CA TRP A 62 0.12 10.17 18.67
C TRP A 62 0.10 8.80 19.38
N LEU A 63 0.97 7.86 18.98
CA LEU A 63 1.05 6.53 19.59
C LEU A 63 1.44 6.59 21.08
N LYS A 64 2.34 7.51 21.48
CA LYS A 64 2.63 7.75 22.89
C LYS A 64 1.39 8.23 23.64
N GLY A 65 0.59 9.12 23.01
CA GLY A 65 -0.68 9.58 23.56
C GLY A 65 -1.65 8.43 23.81
N VAL A 66 -1.82 7.56 22.82
CA VAL A 66 -2.68 6.36 22.91
C VAL A 66 -2.27 5.44 24.07
N TYR A 67 -0.97 5.16 24.21
CA TYR A 67 -0.50 4.38 25.36
C TYR A 67 -0.78 5.08 26.70
N SER A 68 -0.59 6.40 26.76
CA SER A 68 -0.82 7.17 27.99
C SER A 68 -2.28 7.25 28.42
N GLU A 69 -3.24 7.05 27.50
CA GLU A 69 -4.69 6.96 27.83
C GLU A 69 -5.04 5.68 28.56
N LYS A 70 -4.34 4.59 28.28
CA LYS A 70 -4.52 3.26 28.90
C LYS A 70 -3.16 2.57 29.09
N PRO A 71 -2.35 3.02 30.06
CA PRO A 71 -1.06 2.38 30.31
C PRO A 71 -1.28 1.01 30.95
N VAL A 72 -0.78 -0.04 30.29
CA VAL A 72 -0.83 -1.42 30.77
C VAL A 72 0.55 -2.07 30.64
N GLN A 73 0.86 -3.03 31.51
CA GLN A 73 2.13 -3.73 31.48
C GLN A 73 2.25 -4.65 30.25
N ASP A 74 1.17 -5.36 29.93
CA ASP A 74 1.10 -6.31 28.82
C ASP A 74 0.19 -5.74 27.72
N VAL A 75 0.75 -4.98 26.78
CA VAL A 75 0.00 -4.47 25.65
C VAL A 75 -0.39 -5.62 24.72
N VAL A 76 -1.68 -5.77 24.45
CA VAL A 76 -2.19 -6.72 23.47
C VAL A 76 -2.93 -5.96 22.38
N THR A 77 -2.47 -6.16 21.14
CA THR A 77 -3.13 -5.63 19.94
C THR A 77 -3.53 -6.77 19.01
N ARG A 78 -4.20 -6.46 17.91
CA ARG A 78 -4.50 -7.42 16.85
C ARG A 78 -4.48 -6.75 15.47
N PHE A 79 -4.18 -7.52 14.46
CA PHE A 79 -4.43 -7.21 13.06
C PHE A 79 -5.56 -8.13 12.59
N PRO A 80 -6.79 -7.60 12.30
CA PRO A 80 -7.97 -8.41 12.01
C PRO A 80 -8.39 -8.26 10.52
N PRO A 81 -7.65 -8.82 9.56
CA PRO A 81 -8.04 -8.73 8.16
C PRO A 81 -9.25 -9.64 7.85
N GLU A 82 -10.15 -9.14 7.01
CA GLU A 82 -11.14 -9.97 6.33
C GLU A 82 -10.45 -10.77 5.21
N PRO A 83 -10.59 -12.12 5.16
CA PRO A 83 -9.88 -12.97 4.21
C PRO A 83 -10.57 -13.02 2.82
N ASN A 84 -10.86 -11.87 2.23
CA ASN A 84 -11.61 -11.67 0.99
C ASN A 84 -10.77 -11.04 -0.15
N GLY A 85 -9.45 -11.08 -0.06
CA GLY A 85 -8.53 -10.57 -1.09
C GLY A 85 -7.11 -10.33 -0.59
N TYR A 86 -6.22 -10.04 -1.53
CA TYR A 86 -4.82 -9.77 -1.23
C TYR A 86 -4.62 -8.44 -0.50
N LEU A 87 -3.65 -8.42 0.42
CA LEU A 87 -3.26 -7.21 1.13
C LEU A 87 -2.53 -6.22 0.19
N HIS A 88 -2.69 -4.92 0.45
CA HIS A 88 -2.02 -3.85 -0.29
C HIS A 88 -1.19 -2.96 0.65
N ILE A 89 -0.48 -1.97 0.12
CA ILE A 89 0.42 -1.09 0.87
C ILE A 89 -0.24 -0.39 2.07
N GLY A 90 -1.54 -0.10 2.02
CA GLY A 90 -2.29 0.43 3.16
C GLY A 90 -2.32 -0.54 4.34
N HIS A 91 -2.44 -1.86 4.08
CA HIS A 91 -2.36 -2.89 5.11
C HIS A 91 -0.96 -3.03 5.70
N ALA A 92 0.12 -2.72 4.95
CA ALA A 92 1.46 -2.68 5.51
C ALA A 92 1.57 -1.67 6.66
N LYS A 93 0.86 -0.52 6.57
CA LYS A 93 0.75 0.44 7.67
C LYS A 93 0.02 -0.17 8.86
N ALA A 94 -1.13 -0.80 8.65
CA ALA A 94 -1.91 -1.42 9.72
C ALA A 94 -1.11 -2.51 10.45
N ILE A 95 -0.43 -3.40 9.71
CA ILE A 95 0.45 -4.44 10.26
C ILE A 95 1.57 -3.79 11.07
N THR A 96 2.31 -2.84 10.47
CA THR A 96 3.44 -2.18 11.13
C THR A 96 3.02 -1.46 12.41
N VAL A 97 1.86 -0.77 12.41
CA VAL A 97 1.34 -0.05 13.58
C VAL A 97 0.96 -1.04 14.68
N ASN A 98 0.15 -2.05 14.40
CA ASN A 98 -0.34 -2.98 15.42
C ASN A 98 0.79 -3.83 16.03
N PHE A 99 1.60 -4.47 15.19
CA PHE A 99 2.72 -5.30 15.66
C PHE A 99 3.84 -4.46 16.30
N GLY A 100 4.19 -3.34 15.68
CA GLY A 100 5.27 -2.48 16.18
C GLY A 100 4.92 -1.81 17.50
N PHE A 101 3.69 -1.31 17.65
CA PHE A 101 3.21 -0.73 18.91
C PHE A 101 3.26 -1.76 20.05
N ALA A 102 2.67 -2.94 19.87
CA ALA A 102 2.71 -3.98 20.88
C ALA A 102 4.15 -4.32 21.27
N LYS A 103 5.02 -4.61 20.30
CA LYS A 103 6.43 -4.94 20.51
C LYS A 103 7.18 -3.88 21.30
N SER A 104 6.98 -2.59 20.97
CA SER A 104 7.66 -1.47 21.61
C SER A 104 7.29 -1.29 23.09
N TYR A 105 6.11 -1.74 23.48
CA TYR A 105 5.66 -1.74 24.87
C TYR A 105 5.74 -3.11 25.54
N GLY A 106 6.57 -4.04 25.00
CA GLY A 106 6.83 -5.35 25.60
C GLY A 106 5.67 -6.35 25.49
N GLY A 107 4.66 -6.01 24.70
CA GLY A 107 3.44 -6.78 24.53
C GLY A 107 3.42 -7.68 23.30
N LYS A 108 2.24 -8.08 22.85
CA LYS A 108 1.99 -9.05 21.78
C LYS A 108 0.89 -8.60 20.83
N CYS A 109 0.92 -9.07 19.58
CA CYS A 109 -0.10 -8.83 18.57
C CYS A 109 -0.64 -10.16 18.04
N ASN A 110 -1.97 -10.29 17.99
CA ASN A 110 -2.65 -11.43 17.38
C ASN A 110 -2.94 -11.15 15.89
N LEU A 111 -2.97 -12.19 15.07
CA LEU A 111 -3.59 -12.18 13.75
C LEU A 111 -4.95 -12.84 13.88
N ARG A 112 -6.03 -12.05 13.79
CA ARG A 112 -7.40 -12.58 13.81
C ARG A 112 -8.03 -12.45 12.44
N PHE A 113 -8.41 -13.55 11.84
CA PHE A 113 -9.21 -13.51 10.62
C PHE A 113 -10.67 -13.17 10.98
N ASP A 114 -11.17 -12.09 10.37
CA ASP A 114 -12.59 -11.75 10.46
C ASP A 114 -13.35 -12.54 9.39
N ASP A 115 -13.65 -13.79 9.71
CA ASP A 115 -14.31 -14.76 8.85
C ASP A 115 -15.79 -14.88 9.18
N THR A 116 -16.51 -13.75 9.13
CA THR A 116 -17.95 -13.67 9.41
C THR A 116 -18.80 -13.69 8.13
N ASN A 117 -18.19 -13.76 6.97
CA ASN A 117 -18.87 -13.72 5.66
C ASN A 117 -18.47 -14.88 4.74
N PRO A 118 -19.14 -16.06 4.84
CA PRO A 118 -18.75 -17.27 4.11
C PRO A 118 -18.76 -17.14 2.58
N ALA A 119 -19.50 -16.17 2.03
CA ALA A 119 -19.58 -15.95 0.58
C ALA A 119 -18.33 -15.39 -0.07
N LYS A 120 -17.41 -14.80 0.71
CA LYS A 120 -16.24 -14.04 0.20
C LYS A 120 -14.90 -14.60 0.63
N GLU A 121 -14.88 -15.66 1.42
CA GLU A 121 -13.68 -16.21 2.08
C GLU A 121 -13.09 -17.35 1.26
N GLU A 122 -11.82 -17.17 0.82
CA GLU A 122 -11.10 -18.16 0.04
C GLU A 122 -9.79 -18.55 0.71
N GLU A 123 -9.44 -19.85 0.74
CA GLU A 123 -8.23 -20.39 1.37
C GLU A 123 -6.95 -19.71 0.92
N GLN A 124 -6.87 -19.30 -0.34
CA GLN A 124 -5.71 -18.59 -0.89
C GLN A 124 -5.44 -17.26 -0.16
N PHE A 125 -6.48 -16.56 0.31
CA PHE A 125 -6.29 -15.29 1.01
C PHE A 125 -5.81 -15.49 2.44
N PHE A 126 -6.29 -16.52 3.15
CA PHE A 126 -5.75 -16.87 4.48
C PHE A 126 -4.26 -17.16 4.41
N THR A 127 -3.84 -17.97 3.44
CA THR A 127 -2.43 -18.31 3.24
C THR A 127 -1.61 -17.08 2.87
N SER A 128 -2.08 -16.27 1.92
CA SER A 128 -1.38 -15.06 1.49
C SER A 128 -1.23 -14.03 2.62
N ILE A 129 -2.27 -13.83 3.46
CA ILE A 129 -2.22 -12.90 4.58
C ILE A 129 -1.15 -13.32 5.60
N LYS A 130 -1.11 -14.61 5.99
CA LYS A 130 -0.08 -15.16 6.89
C LYS A 130 1.32 -14.96 6.33
N ASP A 131 1.50 -15.27 5.05
CA ASP A 131 2.78 -15.12 4.35
C ASP A 131 3.23 -13.65 4.30
N MET A 132 2.33 -12.71 4.01
CA MET A 132 2.66 -11.28 3.98
C MET A 132 2.99 -10.69 5.35
N VAL A 133 2.35 -11.13 6.41
CA VAL A 133 2.70 -10.74 7.79
C VAL A 133 4.10 -11.24 8.15
N SER A 134 4.40 -12.50 7.83
CA SER A 134 5.73 -13.10 8.02
C SER A 134 6.79 -12.41 7.17
N TRP A 135 6.51 -12.14 5.88
CA TRP A 135 7.42 -11.43 4.99
C TRP A 135 7.77 -10.02 5.50
N LEU A 136 6.82 -9.31 6.11
CA LEU A 136 7.09 -8.03 6.76
C LEU A 136 7.93 -8.18 8.05
N GLY A 137 8.28 -9.40 8.47
CA GLY A 137 9.10 -9.69 9.64
C GLY A 137 8.34 -9.63 10.94
N PHE A 138 7.05 -9.92 10.91
CA PHE A 138 6.22 -10.02 12.11
C PHE A 138 5.74 -11.44 12.31
N GLU A 139 5.70 -11.85 13.58
CA GLU A 139 5.20 -13.15 14.00
C GLU A 139 4.00 -12.93 14.93
N PRO A 140 2.80 -13.43 14.57
CA PRO A 140 1.63 -13.34 15.44
C PRO A 140 1.81 -14.16 16.71
N ALA A 141 1.42 -13.60 17.86
CA ALA A 141 1.39 -14.35 19.12
C ALA A 141 0.35 -15.48 19.10
N LYS A 142 -0.77 -15.22 18.42
CA LYS A 142 -1.83 -16.21 18.14
C LYS A 142 -2.39 -15.92 16.75
N ILE A 143 -2.87 -17.00 16.10
CA ILE A 143 -3.72 -16.89 14.90
C ILE A 143 -5.10 -17.37 15.34
N THR A 144 -6.08 -16.49 15.28
CA THR A 144 -7.47 -16.73 15.71
C THR A 144 -8.43 -16.42 14.56
N HIS A 145 -9.66 -16.84 14.69
CA HIS A 145 -10.74 -16.59 13.73
C HIS A 145 -11.97 -16.12 14.48
N SER A 146 -12.73 -15.19 13.93
CA SER A 146 -14.01 -14.79 14.50
C SER A 146 -14.97 -15.97 14.63
N SER A 147 -14.87 -16.95 13.72
CA SER A 147 -15.64 -18.19 13.75
C SER A 147 -15.31 -19.12 14.91
N ASP A 148 -14.17 -18.95 15.59
CA ASP A 148 -13.84 -19.70 16.82
C ASP A 148 -14.85 -19.40 17.94
N GLU A 149 -15.42 -18.18 17.92
CA GLU A 149 -16.28 -17.63 18.95
C GLU A 149 -17.78 -17.61 18.59
N PHE A 150 -18.20 -18.23 17.48
CA PHE A 150 -19.59 -18.17 17.01
C PHE A 150 -20.60 -18.68 18.04
N GLU A 151 -20.28 -19.70 18.82
CA GLU A 151 -21.15 -20.17 19.90
C GLU A 151 -21.32 -19.10 20.99
N GLN A 152 -20.21 -18.55 21.47
CA GLN A 152 -20.24 -17.55 22.54
C GLN A 152 -20.90 -16.26 22.06
N LEU A 153 -20.65 -15.86 20.79
CA LEU A 153 -21.33 -14.72 20.17
C LEU A 153 -22.85 -14.95 20.08
N TYR A 154 -23.28 -16.17 19.73
CA TYR A 154 -24.69 -16.50 19.67
C TYR A 154 -25.36 -16.45 21.08
N GLU A 155 -24.69 -16.97 22.10
CA GLU A 155 -25.16 -16.89 23.50
C GLU A 155 -25.27 -15.44 23.98
N LEU A 156 -24.30 -14.58 23.61
CA LEU A 156 -24.33 -13.17 23.95
C LEU A 156 -25.42 -12.40 23.18
N ALA A 157 -25.77 -12.82 21.98
CA ALA A 157 -26.90 -12.26 21.24
C ALA A 157 -28.24 -12.61 21.94
N GLU A 158 -28.41 -13.88 22.43
CA GLU A 158 -29.56 -14.25 23.25
C GLU A 158 -29.58 -13.44 24.57
N GLU A 159 -28.42 -13.21 25.20
CA GLU A 159 -28.35 -12.42 26.43
C GLU A 159 -28.72 -10.95 26.16
N LEU A 160 -28.28 -10.37 25.04
CA LEU A 160 -28.64 -8.99 24.61
C LEU A 160 -30.17 -8.89 24.41
N ILE A 161 -30.80 -9.91 23.83
CA ILE A 161 -32.28 -10.02 23.71
C ILE A 161 -32.93 -10.03 25.07
N LYS A 162 -32.50 -10.91 25.99
CA LYS A 162 -33.04 -11.02 27.34
C LYS A 162 -32.99 -9.73 28.13
N ARG A 163 -31.94 -8.93 27.89
CA ARG A 163 -31.79 -7.58 28.46
C ARG A 163 -32.68 -6.52 27.78
N GLY A 164 -33.50 -6.91 26.79
CA GLY A 164 -34.36 -6.02 26.03
C GLY A 164 -33.63 -5.04 25.14
N LYS A 165 -32.36 -5.34 24.80
CA LYS A 165 -31.48 -4.47 23.99
C LYS A 165 -31.32 -4.93 22.54
N ALA A 166 -32.14 -5.89 22.07
CA ALA A 166 -32.19 -6.30 20.68
C ALA A 166 -33.62 -6.70 20.29
N TYR A 167 -33.89 -6.72 18.99
CA TYR A 167 -35.16 -7.18 18.41
C TYR A 167 -34.95 -7.78 17.03
N VAL A 168 -35.84 -8.70 16.60
CA VAL A 168 -35.83 -9.22 15.24
C VAL A 168 -36.68 -8.29 14.35
N CYS A 169 -36.07 -7.80 13.29
CA CYS A 169 -36.67 -6.90 12.32
C CYS A 169 -37.00 -7.66 11.03
N PHE A 170 -38.21 -7.48 10.50
CA PHE A 170 -38.71 -8.07 9.25
C PHE A 170 -38.91 -7.00 8.17
N CYS A 171 -38.33 -5.83 8.29
CA CYS A 171 -38.42 -4.78 7.33
C CYS A 171 -37.52 -5.05 6.13
N SER A 172 -37.99 -4.70 4.93
CA SER A 172 -37.13 -4.69 3.75
C SER A 172 -36.08 -3.58 3.79
N ALA A 173 -35.01 -3.71 3.02
CA ALA A 173 -33.97 -2.68 2.87
C ALA A 173 -34.52 -1.29 2.59
N ALA A 174 -35.47 -1.19 1.68
CA ALA A 174 -36.15 0.07 1.35
C ALA A 174 -36.91 0.68 2.54
N ALA A 175 -37.60 -0.16 3.31
CA ALA A 175 -38.34 0.28 4.50
C ALA A 175 -37.40 0.74 5.63
N VAL A 176 -36.25 0.08 5.81
CA VAL A 176 -35.24 0.52 6.77
C VAL A 176 -34.60 1.84 6.36
N LYS A 177 -34.27 2.00 5.07
CA LYS A 177 -33.73 3.27 4.55
C LYS A 177 -34.69 4.42 4.79
N GLU A 178 -36.00 4.20 4.53
CA GLU A 178 -37.03 5.22 4.78
C GLU A 178 -37.16 5.51 6.28
N ALA A 179 -37.16 4.48 7.15
CA ALA A 179 -37.24 4.65 8.60
C ALA A 179 -36.03 5.44 9.18
N ARG A 180 -34.90 5.43 8.51
CA ARG A 180 -33.70 6.21 8.86
C ARG A 180 -33.68 7.62 8.31
N GLY A 181 -34.76 8.08 7.67
CA GLY A 181 -34.90 9.43 7.13
C GLY A 181 -34.90 9.52 5.61
N GLY A 182 -34.75 8.41 4.90
CA GLY A 182 -34.78 8.35 3.45
C GLY A 182 -33.68 9.14 2.75
N LYS A 183 -33.89 9.50 1.48
CA LYS A 183 -32.96 10.31 0.68
C LYS A 183 -32.85 11.77 1.14
N ASP A 184 -33.93 12.26 1.77
CA ASP A 184 -34.07 13.68 2.12
C ASP A 184 -33.65 13.96 3.60
N HIS A 185 -33.06 12.99 4.27
CA HIS A 185 -32.67 13.07 5.68
C HIS A 185 -33.81 13.54 6.58
N GLY A 186 -35.03 12.98 6.34
CA GLY A 186 -36.23 13.30 7.07
C GLY A 186 -36.25 12.76 8.52
N PRO A 187 -37.42 12.85 9.21
CA PRO A 187 -37.55 12.32 10.56
C PRO A 187 -37.29 10.80 10.62
N ARG A 188 -36.53 10.36 11.61
CA ARG A 188 -36.28 8.95 11.87
C ARG A 188 -37.44 8.33 12.65
N ASN A 189 -37.76 7.09 12.33
CA ASN A 189 -38.82 6.32 13.00
C ASN A 189 -38.29 4.93 13.36
N VAL A 190 -38.69 4.41 14.52
CA VAL A 190 -38.37 3.05 14.90
C VAL A 190 -39.13 2.04 14.03
N CYS A 191 -38.52 0.90 13.84
CA CYS A 191 -39.14 -0.25 13.17
C CYS A 191 -40.43 -0.68 13.90
N LYS A 192 -41.46 -1.15 13.15
CA LYS A 192 -42.70 -1.71 13.73
C LYS A 192 -42.43 -2.84 14.73
N ASP A 193 -41.37 -3.60 14.53
CA ASP A 193 -41.01 -4.76 15.34
C ASP A 193 -40.19 -4.37 16.61
N TRP A 194 -39.81 -3.10 16.74
CA TRP A 194 -38.95 -2.57 17.83
C TRP A 194 -39.55 -2.81 19.21
N SER A 195 -40.88 -2.81 19.37
CA SER A 195 -41.58 -3.00 20.64
C SER A 195 -41.85 -4.46 20.99
N ALA A 196 -41.34 -5.42 20.18
CA ALA A 196 -41.50 -6.85 20.49
C ALA A 196 -40.90 -7.20 21.84
N SER A 197 -41.57 -8.12 22.59
CA SER A 197 -41.07 -8.59 23.87
C SER A 197 -39.81 -9.42 23.70
N ALA A 198 -39.00 -9.55 24.77
CA ALA A 198 -37.78 -10.34 24.75
C ALA A 198 -38.06 -11.83 24.43
N GLU A 199 -39.16 -12.38 24.95
CA GLU A 199 -39.54 -13.77 24.70
C GLU A 199 -39.86 -14.01 23.23
N LYS A 200 -40.66 -13.11 22.59
CA LYS A 200 -40.98 -13.22 21.19
C LYS A 200 -39.74 -13.02 20.32
N THR A 201 -38.90 -12.05 20.66
CA THR A 201 -37.63 -11.80 19.94
C THR A 201 -36.72 -13.01 20.01
N LEU A 202 -36.61 -13.66 21.17
CA LEU A 202 -35.81 -14.87 21.35
C LEU A 202 -36.34 -16.06 20.54
N GLU A 203 -37.69 -16.23 20.49
CA GLU A 203 -38.33 -17.22 19.64
C GLU A 203 -38.00 -17.01 18.17
N GLU A 204 -38.14 -15.78 17.66
CA GLU A 204 -37.87 -15.46 16.25
C GLU A 204 -36.36 -15.52 15.90
N PHE A 205 -35.48 -15.14 16.82
CA PHE A 205 -34.03 -15.27 16.60
C PHE A 205 -33.60 -16.74 16.49
N ARG A 206 -34.16 -17.62 17.33
CA ARG A 206 -33.94 -19.07 17.21
C ARG A 206 -34.55 -19.63 15.93
N ALA A 207 -35.69 -19.12 15.49
CA ALA A 207 -36.32 -19.48 14.22
C ALA A 207 -35.46 -19.06 13.01
N MET A 208 -34.74 -17.91 13.07
CA MET A 208 -33.76 -17.54 12.07
C MET A 208 -32.62 -18.56 11.97
N ARG A 209 -32.05 -18.98 13.11
CA ARG A 209 -31.03 -20.03 13.19
C ARG A 209 -31.53 -21.35 12.60
N ASP A 210 -32.74 -21.73 12.91
CA ASP A 210 -33.33 -23.02 12.54
C ASP A 210 -33.87 -23.04 11.08
N GLY A 211 -33.70 -21.92 10.34
CA GLY A 211 -33.97 -21.85 8.91
C GLY A 211 -35.44 -21.57 8.52
N LYS A 212 -36.23 -20.98 9.42
CA LYS A 212 -37.58 -20.51 9.10
C LYS A 212 -37.64 -19.41 8.08
N TYR A 213 -36.58 -18.58 8.04
CA TYR A 213 -36.49 -17.38 7.19
C TYR A 213 -35.38 -17.52 6.15
N GLN A 214 -35.54 -16.84 5.01
CA GLN A 214 -34.55 -16.71 3.95
C GLN A 214 -33.65 -15.47 4.16
N ALA A 215 -32.56 -15.36 3.40
CA ALA A 215 -31.69 -14.19 3.39
C ALA A 215 -32.53 -12.93 3.07
N GLY A 216 -32.29 -11.85 3.83
CA GLY A 216 -33.00 -10.57 3.68
C GLY A 216 -34.38 -10.51 4.34
N GLU A 217 -34.96 -11.62 4.80
CA GLU A 217 -36.32 -11.62 5.40
C GLU A 217 -36.31 -11.25 6.90
N ALA A 218 -35.23 -11.53 7.61
CA ALA A 218 -35.14 -11.26 9.04
C ALA A 218 -33.70 -10.91 9.46
N HIS A 219 -33.57 -9.93 10.37
CA HIS A 219 -32.29 -9.48 10.95
C HIS A 219 -32.43 -9.30 12.46
N LEU A 220 -31.46 -9.70 13.24
CA LEU A 220 -31.38 -9.28 14.64
C LEU A 220 -30.75 -7.90 14.69
N ARG A 221 -31.45 -6.90 15.23
CA ARG A 221 -30.96 -5.53 15.39
C ARG A 221 -30.76 -5.15 16.84
N MET A 222 -29.75 -4.38 17.11
CA MET A 222 -29.44 -3.81 18.42
C MET A 222 -30.33 -2.59 18.67
N LYS A 223 -30.98 -2.50 19.85
CA LYS A 223 -31.79 -1.32 20.24
C LYS A 223 -30.86 -0.23 20.75
N GLN A 224 -30.46 0.65 19.85
CA GLN A 224 -29.49 1.72 20.16
C GLN A 224 -30.17 3.09 20.21
N TYR A 225 -29.96 3.96 19.21
CA TYR A 225 -30.41 5.36 19.25
C TYR A 225 -31.33 5.75 18.08
N LEU A 226 -31.85 4.81 17.28
CA LEU A 226 -32.70 5.12 16.13
C LEU A 226 -33.95 5.90 16.55
N GLY A 227 -34.58 5.51 17.65
CA GLY A 227 -35.77 6.17 18.20
C GLY A 227 -35.51 7.45 18.98
N THR A 228 -34.25 7.81 19.19
CA THR A 228 -33.86 8.96 19.99
C THR A 228 -33.79 10.22 19.14
N LYS A 229 -34.58 11.23 19.48
CA LYS A 229 -34.60 12.50 18.77
C LYS A 229 -33.50 13.41 19.30
N ALA A 230 -32.61 13.87 18.44
CA ALA A 230 -31.49 14.73 18.82
C ALA A 230 -31.95 16.08 19.42
N GLU A 231 -33.12 16.55 19.04
CA GLU A 231 -33.76 17.78 19.52
C GLU A 231 -34.10 17.72 21.03
N GLU A 232 -34.31 16.50 21.57
CA GLU A 232 -34.57 16.30 23.00
C GLU A 232 -33.36 16.66 23.88
N TYR A 233 -32.16 16.73 23.28
CA TYR A 233 -30.89 17.03 23.95
C TYR A 233 -30.32 18.40 23.55
N GLU A 234 -31.18 19.37 23.21
CA GLU A 234 -30.71 20.72 22.99
C GLU A 234 -30.15 21.34 24.25
N VAL A 235 -28.93 21.90 24.10
CA VAL A 235 -28.25 22.62 25.20
C VAL A 235 -28.92 23.98 25.38
N LYS A 236 -29.37 24.26 26.62
CA LYS A 236 -29.96 25.53 26.99
C LYS A 236 -28.92 26.43 27.70
N GLU A 237 -29.10 27.72 27.67
CA GLU A 237 -28.16 28.68 28.31
C GLU A 237 -28.03 28.47 29.81
N ASP A 238 -29.15 28.12 30.49
CA ASP A 238 -29.27 27.87 31.92
C ASP A 238 -28.84 26.47 32.38
N ASP A 239 -28.47 25.56 31.45
CA ASP A 239 -27.94 24.26 31.83
C ASP A 239 -26.58 24.39 32.53
N SER A 240 -26.34 23.56 33.56
CA SER A 240 -25.03 23.50 34.21
C SER A 240 -23.96 22.96 33.22
N PRO A 241 -22.64 23.21 33.46
CA PRO A 241 -21.58 22.67 32.57
C PRO A 241 -21.65 21.17 32.41
N GLU A 242 -21.99 20.41 33.43
CA GLU A 242 -22.13 18.95 33.42
C GLU A 242 -23.31 18.53 32.53
N VAL A 243 -24.49 19.21 32.71
CA VAL A 243 -25.69 18.97 31.90
C VAL A 243 -25.43 19.31 30.43
N LYS A 244 -24.75 20.42 30.16
CA LYS A 244 -24.34 20.81 28.79
C LYS A 244 -23.47 19.77 28.16
N LYS A 245 -22.49 19.24 28.86
CA LYS A 245 -21.60 18.17 28.40
C LYS A 245 -22.35 16.89 28.11
N GLU A 246 -23.24 16.48 28.98
CA GLU A 246 -24.03 15.24 28.80
C GLU A 246 -25.02 15.36 27.63
N LYS A 247 -25.76 16.48 27.53
CA LYS A 247 -26.67 16.74 26.41
C LYS A 247 -25.93 16.76 25.07
N THR A 248 -24.75 17.40 25.02
CA THR A 248 -23.90 17.44 23.81
C THR A 248 -23.48 16.03 23.40
N LYS A 249 -23.07 15.18 24.36
CA LYS A 249 -22.73 13.78 24.13
C LYS A 249 -23.94 12.99 23.60
N LEU A 250 -25.09 13.07 24.25
CA LEU A 250 -26.31 12.36 23.85
C LEU A 250 -26.82 12.81 22.47
N LYS A 251 -26.76 14.11 22.18
CA LYS A 251 -27.07 14.66 20.85
C LYS A 251 -26.15 14.10 19.77
N ALA A 252 -24.85 13.99 20.05
CA ALA A 252 -23.89 13.40 19.13
C ALA A 252 -24.15 11.91 18.88
N LEU A 253 -24.49 11.13 19.94
CA LEU A 253 -24.83 9.70 19.82
C LEU A 253 -26.12 9.52 19.01
N ALA A 254 -27.16 10.31 19.29
CA ALA A 254 -28.43 10.26 18.56
C ALA A 254 -28.28 10.58 17.06
N ASN A 255 -27.33 11.44 16.69
CA ASN A 255 -27.06 11.81 15.30
C ASN A 255 -26.05 10.89 14.59
N ASN A 256 -25.50 9.87 15.27
CA ASN A 256 -24.56 8.95 14.66
C ASN A 256 -25.28 7.79 13.97
N PRO A 257 -25.20 7.68 12.62
CA PRO A 257 -25.84 6.58 11.88
C PRO A 257 -25.40 5.18 12.33
N ALA A 258 -24.16 5.03 12.80
CA ALA A 258 -23.62 3.78 13.35
C ALA A 258 -24.33 3.30 14.64
N LEU A 259 -25.23 4.11 15.18
CA LEU A 259 -26.07 3.81 16.35
C LEU A 259 -27.57 3.79 16.03
N TRP A 260 -27.95 3.71 14.75
CA TRP A 260 -29.36 3.66 14.36
C TRP A 260 -29.85 2.22 14.20
N ASP A 261 -29.80 1.49 15.30
CA ASP A 261 -30.25 0.09 15.44
C ASP A 261 -29.64 -0.83 14.38
N VAL A 262 -28.30 -0.85 14.33
CA VAL A 262 -27.57 -1.65 13.36
C VAL A 262 -27.79 -3.16 13.61
N ALA A 263 -27.64 -3.96 12.56
CA ALA A 263 -27.81 -5.39 12.63
C ALA A 263 -26.71 -6.05 13.48
N ALA A 264 -27.08 -7.01 14.31
CA ALA A 264 -26.17 -7.88 15.04
C ALA A 264 -25.97 -9.24 14.34
N TYR A 265 -27.05 -9.77 13.72
CA TYR A 265 -27.04 -11.03 12.98
C TYR A 265 -27.86 -10.92 11.69
N ARG A 266 -27.37 -11.63 10.65
CA ARG A 266 -28.01 -11.74 9.34
C ARG A 266 -28.05 -13.19 8.86
N ILE A 267 -29.01 -13.49 7.98
CA ILE A 267 -29.12 -14.78 7.28
C ILE A 267 -28.34 -14.67 5.98
N LYS A 268 -27.45 -15.61 5.66
CA LYS A 268 -26.73 -15.69 4.39
C LYS A 268 -27.35 -16.73 3.45
N LYS A 269 -27.27 -16.48 2.12
CA LYS A 269 -27.68 -17.45 1.09
C LYS A 269 -26.77 -18.67 1.09
N GLU A 270 -25.46 -18.42 1.19
CA GLU A 270 -24.44 -19.44 1.31
C GLU A 270 -24.44 -19.99 2.73
N ASN A 271 -24.71 -21.30 2.83
CA ASN A 271 -24.80 -21.98 4.13
C ASN A 271 -23.53 -22.70 4.52
N TYR A 272 -22.47 -22.64 3.67
CA TYR A 272 -21.22 -23.33 3.92
C TYR A 272 -20.13 -22.35 4.31
N HIS A 273 -19.66 -22.46 5.54
CA HIS A 273 -18.53 -21.71 6.07
C HIS A 273 -17.29 -22.61 6.08
N HIS A 274 -16.13 -22.11 5.64
CA HIS A 274 -14.90 -22.90 5.45
C HIS A 274 -14.44 -23.64 6.72
N ARG A 275 -14.78 -23.16 7.95
CA ARG A 275 -14.40 -23.80 9.21
C ARG A 275 -15.57 -24.49 9.93
N THR A 276 -16.74 -23.90 9.93
CA THR A 276 -17.90 -24.41 10.66
C THR A 276 -18.85 -25.25 9.79
N GLY A 277 -18.60 -25.34 8.50
CA GLY A 277 -19.42 -26.08 7.55
C GLY A 277 -20.86 -25.54 7.48
N ASN A 278 -21.84 -26.43 7.54
CA ASN A 278 -23.27 -26.10 7.48
C ASN A 278 -23.90 -25.88 8.87
N LYS A 279 -23.08 -25.71 9.92
CA LYS A 279 -23.60 -25.59 11.30
C LYS A 279 -24.47 -24.36 11.51
N TRP A 280 -24.09 -23.23 10.87
CA TRP A 280 -24.73 -21.94 11.00
C TRP A 280 -25.49 -21.55 9.74
N ARG A 281 -26.62 -20.93 9.91
CA ARG A 281 -27.42 -20.26 8.86
C ARG A 281 -27.47 -18.75 9.05
N ILE A 282 -27.21 -18.31 10.27
CA ILE A 282 -27.11 -16.91 10.68
C ILE A 282 -25.67 -16.60 11.06
N TYR A 283 -25.21 -15.43 10.68
CA TYR A 283 -23.84 -14.99 10.92
C TYR A 283 -23.85 -13.63 11.59
N PRO A 284 -22.98 -13.41 12.60
CA PRO A 284 -22.86 -12.11 13.23
C PRO A 284 -22.29 -11.10 12.24
N THR A 285 -22.65 -9.82 12.42
CA THR A 285 -22.06 -8.72 11.66
C THR A 285 -20.72 -8.28 12.28
N TYR A 286 -19.97 -7.48 11.55
CA TYR A 286 -18.74 -6.83 12.04
C TYR A 286 -19.01 -6.02 13.33
N GLU A 287 -20.11 -5.23 13.35
CA GLU A 287 -20.48 -4.38 14.48
C GLU A 287 -20.76 -5.16 15.76
N PHE A 288 -21.25 -6.40 15.64
CA PHE A 288 -21.47 -7.28 16.79
C PHE A 288 -20.20 -8.05 17.20
N THR A 289 -19.43 -8.51 16.22
CA THR A 289 -18.29 -9.40 16.44
C THR A 289 -17.07 -8.70 16.98
N HIS A 290 -16.71 -7.55 16.39
CA HIS A 290 -15.40 -6.93 16.56
C HIS A 290 -15.03 -6.63 18.01
N CYS A 291 -15.88 -5.91 18.74
CA CYS A 291 -15.60 -5.55 20.13
C CYS A 291 -15.63 -6.74 21.09
N LEU A 292 -16.51 -7.73 20.82
CA LEU A 292 -16.63 -8.92 21.65
C LEU A 292 -15.42 -9.85 21.49
N CYS A 293 -14.98 -10.10 20.23
CA CYS A 293 -13.75 -10.85 19.99
C CYS A 293 -12.51 -10.12 20.57
N ASP A 294 -12.45 -8.78 20.49
CA ASP A 294 -11.41 -8.01 21.17
C ASP A 294 -11.41 -8.26 22.69
N SER A 295 -12.60 -8.34 23.31
CA SER A 295 -12.75 -8.65 24.72
C SER A 295 -12.31 -10.08 25.06
N PHE A 296 -12.73 -11.09 24.26
CA PHE A 296 -12.37 -12.49 24.47
C PHE A 296 -10.88 -12.75 24.37
N GLU A 297 -10.22 -12.09 23.42
CA GLU A 297 -8.78 -12.20 23.22
C GLU A 297 -7.95 -11.37 24.21
N GLY A 298 -8.59 -10.57 25.07
CA GLY A 298 -7.91 -9.69 26.01
C GLY A 298 -7.16 -8.56 25.33
N ILE A 299 -7.66 -8.06 24.20
CA ILE A 299 -7.07 -6.92 23.50
C ILE A 299 -7.15 -5.69 24.38
N THR A 300 -6.03 -5.03 24.61
CA THR A 300 -5.95 -3.80 25.40
C THR A 300 -6.12 -2.56 24.53
N HIS A 301 -5.47 -2.55 23.37
CA HIS A 301 -5.46 -1.46 22.41
C HIS A 301 -5.94 -1.95 21.05
N SER A 302 -7.17 -1.59 20.70
CA SER A 302 -7.83 -1.89 19.44
C SER A 302 -7.50 -0.77 18.45
N LEU A 303 -6.36 -0.89 17.73
CA LEU A 303 -5.91 0.13 16.79
C LEU A 303 -6.46 -0.15 15.39
N CYS A 304 -7.16 0.80 14.80
CA CYS A 304 -7.79 0.71 13.48
C CYS A 304 -7.63 2.02 12.69
N THR A 305 -8.15 2.05 11.47
CA THR A 305 -8.08 3.25 10.63
C THR A 305 -9.21 4.24 10.94
N VAL A 306 -9.05 5.51 10.55
CA VAL A 306 -9.91 6.63 10.96
C VAL A 306 -11.38 6.49 10.54
N GLU A 307 -11.69 5.71 9.53
CA GLU A 307 -13.06 5.40 9.12
C GLU A 307 -13.87 4.69 10.22
N PHE A 308 -13.22 3.99 11.11
CA PHE A 308 -13.87 3.33 12.26
C PHE A 308 -14.13 4.29 13.44
N GLU A 309 -13.73 5.57 13.35
CA GLU A 309 -13.97 6.53 14.44
C GLU A 309 -15.47 6.75 14.71
N THR A 310 -16.28 6.76 13.66
CA THR A 310 -17.74 6.88 13.77
C THR A 310 -18.39 5.63 14.35
N LEU A 311 -17.76 4.45 14.21
CA LEU A 311 -18.22 3.19 14.78
C LEU A 311 -17.81 2.98 16.24
N ARG A 312 -16.81 3.72 16.74
CA ARG A 312 -16.34 3.58 18.13
C ARG A 312 -17.44 3.75 19.20
N PRO A 313 -18.43 4.67 19.06
CA PRO A 313 -19.56 4.71 20.00
C PRO A 313 -20.39 3.42 20.00
N ALA A 314 -20.60 2.77 18.86
CA ALA A 314 -21.31 1.49 18.78
C ALA A 314 -20.50 0.35 19.42
N TYR A 315 -19.18 0.33 19.18
CA TYR A 315 -18.24 -0.57 19.82
C TYR A 315 -18.33 -0.51 21.37
N ASN A 316 -18.27 0.70 21.92
CA ASN A 316 -18.37 0.90 23.36
C ASN A 316 -19.77 0.58 23.90
N TRP A 317 -20.83 0.93 23.14
CA TRP A 317 -22.21 0.65 23.53
C TRP A 317 -22.47 -0.85 23.73
N LEU A 318 -21.95 -1.70 22.83
CA LEU A 318 -22.15 -3.14 22.91
C LEU A 318 -21.40 -3.76 24.09
N LEU A 319 -20.16 -3.32 24.34
CA LEU A 319 -19.39 -3.75 25.53
C LEU A 319 -20.12 -3.37 26.84
N GLU A 320 -20.63 -2.14 26.94
CA GLU A 320 -21.39 -1.66 28.07
C GLU A 320 -22.74 -2.40 28.21
N ALA A 321 -23.42 -2.71 27.07
CA ALA A 321 -24.69 -3.39 27.04
C ALA A 321 -24.62 -4.83 27.58
N LEU A 322 -23.45 -5.46 27.45
CA LEU A 322 -23.20 -6.86 27.87
C LEU A 322 -22.25 -6.96 29.10
N ASP A 323 -21.90 -5.83 29.73
CA ASP A 323 -20.98 -5.73 30.88
C ASP A 323 -19.62 -6.41 30.64
N HIS A 324 -19.15 -6.35 29.39
CA HIS A 324 -17.86 -6.90 29.00
C HIS A 324 -16.69 -6.03 29.45
N LYS A 325 -15.79 -6.65 30.25
CA LYS A 325 -14.54 -6.07 30.73
C LYS A 325 -13.37 -6.92 30.25
N LEU A 326 -12.16 -6.37 30.31
CA LEU A 326 -10.96 -7.18 30.09
C LEU A 326 -10.86 -8.24 31.20
N PRO A 327 -10.48 -9.49 30.86
CA PRO A 327 -10.39 -10.58 31.82
C PRO A 327 -9.45 -10.32 33.00
N SER A 328 -8.50 -9.41 32.85
CA SER A 328 -7.40 -9.15 33.79
C SER A 328 -7.49 -7.81 34.53
N SER A 329 -8.52 -7.01 34.33
CA SER A 329 -8.61 -5.69 34.97
C SER A 329 -10.04 -5.32 35.34
N ASP A 330 -10.20 -4.54 36.41
CA ASP A 330 -11.46 -3.88 36.79
C ASP A 330 -11.86 -2.75 35.81
N GLU A 331 -11.04 -2.52 34.77
CA GLU A 331 -11.25 -1.49 33.78
C GLU A 331 -12.21 -1.91 32.66
N LYS A 332 -12.88 -0.91 32.09
CA LYS A 332 -13.77 -1.07 30.93
C LYS A 332 -13.01 -1.64 29.74
N GLY A 333 -13.43 -2.74 29.16
CA GLY A 333 -13.02 -3.44 27.97
C GLY A 333 -11.86 -2.94 27.09
N PRO A 334 -11.67 -3.42 25.89
CA PRO A 334 -10.62 -2.98 24.97
C PRO A 334 -10.82 -1.50 24.57
N MET A 335 -9.71 -0.76 24.38
CA MET A 335 -9.74 0.63 24.00
C MET A 335 -9.51 0.80 22.49
N GLN A 336 -10.54 1.20 21.74
CA GLN A 336 -10.41 1.52 20.32
C GLN A 336 -9.82 2.92 20.11
N ARG A 337 -8.80 3.03 19.23
CA ARG A 337 -8.21 4.30 18.77
C ARG A 337 -7.84 4.22 17.29
N GLU A 338 -8.06 5.33 16.58
CA GLU A 338 -7.99 5.38 15.12
C GLU A 338 -6.84 6.24 14.62
N TYR A 339 -6.13 5.73 13.61
CA TYR A 339 -5.07 6.42 12.87
C TYR A 339 -5.45 6.60 11.40
N GLY A 340 -4.88 7.62 10.75
CA GLY A 340 -5.16 7.93 9.35
C GLY A 340 -4.68 6.86 8.37
N ARG A 341 -5.43 6.66 7.30
CA ARG A 341 -5.08 5.76 6.18
C ARG A 341 -3.79 6.18 5.49
N LEU A 342 -3.18 5.20 4.81
CA LEU A 342 -2.12 5.42 3.84
C LEU A 342 -2.69 5.20 2.43
N ASN A 343 -2.72 6.27 1.65
CA ASN A 343 -3.03 6.26 0.23
C ASN A 343 -1.77 6.64 -0.56
N VAL A 344 -1.58 6.00 -1.72
CA VAL A 344 -0.50 6.31 -2.65
C VAL A 344 -1.10 6.80 -3.96
N GLU A 345 -0.73 8.01 -4.38
CA GLU A 345 -1.22 8.62 -5.62
C GLU A 345 -0.79 7.80 -6.84
N GLY A 346 -1.57 7.86 -7.92
CA GLY A 346 -1.30 7.10 -9.14
C GLY A 346 -1.59 5.60 -9.01
N THR A 347 -2.30 5.15 -7.94
CA THR A 347 -2.58 3.74 -7.70
C THR A 347 -4.06 3.46 -7.50
N ILE A 348 -4.45 2.22 -7.74
CA ILE A 348 -5.75 1.66 -7.38
C ILE A 348 -5.50 0.62 -6.30
N LEU A 349 -6.15 0.78 -5.14
CA LEU A 349 -6.02 -0.11 -3.99
C LEU A 349 -7.31 -0.89 -3.69
N SER A 350 -8.44 -0.49 -4.27
CA SER A 350 -9.70 -1.20 -4.14
C SER A 350 -9.62 -2.60 -4.71
N LYS A 351 -9.98 -3.61 -3.91
CA LYS A 351 -9.99 -5.02 -4.30
C LYS A 351 -10.85 -5.26 -5.55
N ARG A 352 -12.06 -4.69 -5.59
CA ARG A 352 -12.97 -4.80 -6.74
C ARG A 352 -12.33 -4.23 -8.01
N ARG A 353 -11.76 -3.04 -7.94
CA ARG A 353 -11.11 -2.40 -9.10
C ARG A 353 -9.85 -3.14 -9.54
N ILE A 354 -9.07 -3.71 -8.62
CA ILE A 354 -7.92 -4.56 -8.96
C ILE A 354 -8.41 -5.85 -9.65
N ALA A 355 -9.47 -6.49 -9.15
CA ALA A 355 -10.06 -7.66 -9.80
C ALA A 355 -10.49 -7.35 -11.26
N MET A 356 -11.05 -6.18 -11.50
CA MET A 356 -11.40 -5.74 -12.86
C MET A 356 -10.16 -5.53 -13.74
N LEU A 357 -9.06 -4.98 -13.19
CA LEU A 357 -7.79 -4.86 -13.93
C LEU A 357 -7.20 -6.24 -14.30
N VAL A 358 -7.39 -7.24 -13.44
CA VAL A 358 -6.90 -8.62 -13.64
C VAL A 358 -7.79 -9.40 -14.60
N ASN A 359 -9.11 -9.32 -14.44
CA ASN A 359 -10.08 -10.15 -15.18
C ASN A 359 -10.63 -9.47 -16.45
N GLY A 360 -10.40 -8.17 -16.59
CA GLY A 360 -11.12 -7.34 -17.55
C GLY A 360 -12.53 -6.99 -17.05
N THR A 361 -13.22 -6.15 -17.80
CA THR A 361 -14.57 -5.66 -17.44
C THR A 361 -15.33 -5.18 -18.66
N THR A 362 -16.56 -4.72 -18.44
CA THR A 362 -17.36 -3.99 -19.46
C THR A 362 -17.65 -2.59 -18.95
N ILE A 363 -17.43 -1.57 -19.79
CA ILE A 363 -17.65 -0.16 -19.48
C ILE A 363 -18.71 0.40 -20.40
N GLY A 364 -19.53 1.34 -19.92
CA GLY A 364 -20.56 2.05 -20.68
C GLY A 364 -21.94 1.40 -20.60
N GLY A 365 -22.95 2.06 -21.16
CA GLY A 365 -24.35 1.68 -21.00
C GLY A 365 -24.86 1.91 -19.57
N ASP A 366 -25.81 1.08 -19.16
CA ASP A 366 -26.37 1.09 -17.79
C ASP A 366 -25.52 0.29 -16.79
N ALA A 367 -24.25 -0.08 -17.17
CA ALA A 367 -23.34 -0.75 -16.24
C ALA A 367 -23.06 0.18 -15.05
N PRO A 368 -23.37 -0.24 -13.81
CA PRO A 368 -23.15 0.59 -12.65
C PRO A 368 -21.67 0.91 -12.53
N ASP A 369 -21.34 2.16 -12.18
CA ASP A 369 -20.01 2.50 -11.73
C ASP A 369 -19.68 1.57 -10.55
N PRO A 370 -18.57 0.84 -10.58
CA PRO A 370 -18.05 0.14 -9.42
C PRO A 370 -17.51 1.17 -8.42
N VAL A 371 -18.39 2.05 -7.97
CA VAL A 371 -18.05 3.09 -6.99
C VAL A 371 -17.46 2.39 -5.79
N ASP A 372 -16.24 2.76 -5.47
CA ASP A 372 -15.69 2.55 -4.16
C ASP A 372 -16.49 3.42 -3.19
N GLU A 373 -17.54 2.88 -2.66
CA GLU A 373 -18.27 3.50 -1.56
C GLU A 373 -17.39 3.73 -0.32
N ALA A 374 -16.16 3.21 -0.34
CA ALA A 374 -15.13 3.48 0.65
C ALA A 374 -14.13 4.59 0.24
N ALA A 375 -14.14 5.06 -1.02
CA ALA A 375 -13.16 6.06 -1.50
C ALA A 375 -13.68 7.50 -1.45
N ASP A 376 -14.98 7.71 -1.55
CA ASP A 376 -15.62 8.99 -1.22
C ASP A 376 -15.93 8.99 0.29
N GLY A 377 -14.87 9.22 1.06
CA GLY A 377 -15.04 9.45 2.47
C GLY A 377 -15.95 10.64 2.68
N MET A 378 -17.04 10.41 3.30
CA MET A 378 -17.72 11.21 4.32
C MET A 378 -19.22 11.06 4.40
N ASP A 379 -19.95 10.47 3.44
CA ASP A 379 -21.41 10.58 3.53
C ASP A 379 -22.22 9.28 3.71
N GLU A 380 -21.68 8.09 3.54
CA GLU A 380 -22.39 6.87 3.96
C GLU A 380 -21.41 5.83 4.48
N ILE A 381 -21.34 5.67 5.81
CA ILE A 381 -20.93 4.42 6.42
C ILE A 381 -21.96 3.41 5.94
N LYS A 382 -21.61 2.57 4.96
CA LYS A 382 -22.35 1.34 4.75
C LYS A 382 -22.10 0.49 5.99
N LEU A 383 -22.99 0.65 6.93
CA LEU A 383 -23.29 -0.40 7.88
C LEU A 383 -23.58 -1.63 7.02
N GLU A 384 -23.03 -2.80 7.35
CA GLU A 384 -23.32 -4.07 6.65
C GLU A 384 -24.80 -4.42 6.81
N GLU A 385 -25.66 -3.55 6.31
CA GLU A 385 -27.07 -3.70 6.31
C GLU A 385 -27.53 -3.93 4.90
N GLU A 386 -28.08 -5.10 4.73
CA GLU A 386 -29.05 -5.43 3.73
C GLU A 386 -28.57 -5.70 2.31
N GLY A 387 -28.66 -6.96 2.04
CA GLY A 387 -28.65 -7.49 0.70
C GLY A 387 -27.27 -7.50 0.13
N ASP A 388 -26.56 -8.58 0.41
CA ASP A 388 -25.46 -9.07 -0.44
C ASP A 388 -25.98 -9.43 -1.86
N GLU A 389 -27.08 -8.87 -2.31
CA GLU A 389 -27.35 -8.66 -3.69
C GLU A 389 -26.52 -7.44 -4.12
N GLU A 390 -25.19 -7.63 -4.18
CA GLU A 390 -24.44 -6.93 -5.20
C GLU A 390 -25.20 -7.24 -6.49
N PRO A 391 -25.73 -6.23 -7.21
CA PRO A 391 -26.34 -6.49 -8.50
C PRO A 391 -25.32 -7.32 -9.26
N ASP A 392 -25.74 -8.45 -9.84
CA ASP A 392 -24.84 -9.29 -10.63
C ASP A 392 -24.30 -8.43 -11.78
N THR A 393 -23.19 -7.75 -11.49
CA THR A 393 -22.55 -6.83 -12.42
C THR A 393 -22.12 -7.58 -13.67
N THR A 394 -21.93 -8.91 -13.57
CA THR A 394 -21.63 -9.81 -14.69
C THR A 394 -22.84 -10.00 -15.59
N GLU A 395 -24.04 -10.15 -15.03
CA GLU A 395 -25.26 -10.31 -15.83
C GLU A 395 -25.68 -8.98 -16.47
N GLN A 396 -25.58 -7.85 -15.73
CA GLN A 396 -25.84 -6.51 -16.27
C GLN A 396 -24.80 -6.10 -17.33
N ALA A 397 -23.53 -6.39 -17.10
CA ALA A 397 -22.47 -6.18 -18.08
C ALA A 397 -22.69 -7.05 -19.34
N SER A 398 -23.12 -8.30 -19.18
CA SER A 398 -23.45 -9.18 -20.29
C SER A 398 -24.64 -8.68 -21.10
N LYS A 399 -25.68 -8.15 -20.44
CA LYS A 399 -26.84 -7.50 -21.09
C LYS A 399 -26.44 -6.22 -21.81
N ALA A 400 -25.56 -5.39 -21.25
CA ALA A 400 -25.06 -4.18 -21.90
C ALA A 400 -24.26 -4.47 -23.17
N VAL A 401 -23.44 -5.52 -23.16
CA VAL A 401 -22.73 -5.98 -24.36
C VAL A 401 -23.70 -6.52 -25.42
N ALA A 402 -24.69 -7.32 -25.02
CA ALA A 402 -25.70 -7.86 -25.92
C ALA A 402 -26.54 -6.76 -26.57
N ASN A 403 -26.79 -5.65 -25.87
CA ASN A 403 -27.53 -4.49 -26.37
C ASN A 403 -26.65 -3.50 -27.16
N GLY A 404 -25.36 -3.76 -27.34
CA GLY A 404 -24.44 -2.87 -28.07
C GLY A 404 -24.11 -1.55 -27.38
N THR A 405 -24.42 -1.40 -26.09
CA THR A 405 -24.18 -0.18 -25.32
C THR A 405 -22.91 -0.24 -24.46
N GLY A 406 -22.29 -1.43 -24.29
CA GLY A 406 -21.11 -1.63 -23.48
C GLY A 406 -19.84 -1.98 -24.28
N ARG A 407 -18.67 -1.42 -23.87
CA ARG A 407 -17.35 -1.73 -24.41
C ARG A 407 -16.65 -2.77 -23.52
N LYS A 408 -16.35 -3.95 -24.08
CA LYS A 408 -15.58 -4.98 -23.38
C LYS A 408 -14.10 -4.55 -23.29
N ILE A 409 -13.55 -4.53 -22.09
CA ILE A 409 -12.16 -4.18 -21.79
C ILE A 409 -11.39 -5.45 -21.41
N PRO A 410 -10.27 -5.76 -22.08
CA PRO A 410 -9.43 -6.91 -21.70
C PRO A 410 -8.69 -6.66 -20.38
N PRO A 411 -8.10 -7.71 -19.78
CA PRO A 411 -7.20 -7.56 -18.64
C PRO A 411 -6.08 -6.55 -18.90
N ALA A 412 -5.83 -5.67 -17.94
CA ALA A 412 -4.79 -4.64 -18.02
C ALA A 412 -3.48 -5.08 -17.35
N VAL A 413 -3.57 -6.01 -16.42
CA VAL A 413 -2.45 -6.62 -15.69
C VAL A 413 -2.59 -8.14 -15.71
N ARG A 414 -1.49 -8.87 -15.46
CA ARG A 414 -1.48 -10.34 -15.56
C ARG A 414 -2.20 -11.03 -14.42
N ASP A 415 -2.00 -10.54 -13.20
CA ASP A 415 -2.55 -11.12 -11.97
C ASP A 415 -2.40 -10.13 -10.82
N TRP A 416 -2.90 -10.47 -9.64
CA TRP A 416 -2.76 -9.69 -8.41
C TRP A 416 -1.32 -9.43 -7.97
N ASN A 417 -0.39 -10.26 -8.40
CA ASN A 417 1.05 -10.11 -8.15
C ASN A 417 1.79 -9.38 -9.29
N ASP A 418 1.08 -8.77 -10.23
CA ASP A 418 1.74 -7.98 -11.30
C ASP A 418 2.54 -6.83 -10.67
N PRO A 419 3.86 -6.71 -10.95
CA PRO A 419 4.74 -5.72 -10.33
C PRO A 419 4.35 -4.25 -10.51
N ARG A 420 3.38 -3.95 -11.37
CA ARG A 420 2.80 -2.61 -11.54
C ARG A 420 1.74 -2.25 -10.51
N LEU A 421 1.22 -3.25 -9.77
CA LEU A 421 0.26 -3.07 -8.70
C LEU A 421 0.94 -2.76 -7.35
N PHE A 422 0.12 -2.29 -6.39
CA PHE A 422 0.56 -1.98 -5.02
C PHE A 422 -0.03 -2.94 -3.98
N THR A 423 -0.41 -4.14 -4.40
CA THR A 423 -0.62 -5.27 -3.50
C THR A 423 0.72 -5.68 -2.88
N LEU A 424 0.71 -6.26 -1.68
CA LEU A 424 1.96 -6.69 -1.03
C LEU A 424 2.65 -7.81 -1.82
N VAL A 425 1.87 -8.72 -2.40
CA VAL A 425 2.40 -9.79 -3.28
C VAL A 425 3.07 -9.22 -4.54
N ALA A 426 2.53 -8.14 -5.12
CA ALA A 426 3.12 -7.46 -6.26
C ALA A 426 4.40 -6.70 -5.90
N LEU A 427 4.39 -5.98 -4.76
CA LEU A 427 5.58 -5.29 -4.26
C LEU A 427 6.70 -6.27 -3.92
N ARG A 428 6.40 -7.42 -3.31
CA ARG A 428 7.35 -8.49 -3.06
C ARG A 428 7.92 -9.02 -4.37
N ARG A 429 7.08 -9.39 -5.35
CA ARG A 429 7.51 -9.86 -6.67
C ARG A 429 8.38 -8.83 -7.41
N ARG A 430 8.05 -7.55 -7.30
CA ARG A 430 8.87 -6.45 -7.84
C ARG A 430 10.26 -6.38 -7.17
N GLY A 431 10.43 -7.01 -6.00
CA GLY A 431 11.66 -7.06 -5.24
C GLY A 431 11.78 -6.00 -4.15
N VAL A 432 10.70 -5.32 -3.78
CA VAL A 432 10.72 -4.32 -2.70
C VAL A 432 11.08 -5.00 -1.38
N PRO A 433 12.13 -4.55 -0.64
CA PRO A 433 12.47 -5.14 0.64
C PRO A 433 11.42 -4.79 1.71
N PRO A 434 11.05 -5.73 2.60
CA PRO A 434 10.09 -5.45 3.68
C PRO A 434 10.58 -4.35 4.62
N GLY A 435 11.89 -4.26 4.87
CA GLY A 435 12.49 -3.19 5.67
C GLY A 435 12.29 -1.80 5.07
N ALA A 436 12.30 -1.67 3.73
CA ALA A 436 12.02 -0.40 3.06
C ALA A 436 10.56 0.02 3.22
N LEU A 437 9.61 -0.93 3.16
CA LEU A 437 8.18 -0.65 3.39
C LEU A 437 7.93 -0.21 4.84
N LYS A 438 8.49 -0.93 5.82
CA LYS A 438 8.40 -0.54 7.23
C LYS A 438 8.97 0.85 7.46
N LYS A 439 10.16 1.12 6.91
CA LYS A 439 10.78 2.45 6.99
C LYS A 439 9.89 3.53 6.38
N PHE A 440 9.31 3.30 5.20
CA PHE A 440 8.39 4.24 4.56
C PHE A 440 7.18 4.57 5.44
N VAL A 441 6.55 3.56 6.04
CA VAL A 441 5.42 3.75 6.96
C VAL A 441 5.81 4.57 8.18
N LEU A 442 6.97 4.29 8.76
CA LEU A 442 7.46 4.97 9.97
C LEU A 442 7.91 6.41 9.69
N ASP A 443 8.56 6.65 8.54
CA ASP A 443 8.98 8.01 8.12
C ASP A 443 7.78 8.94 7.88
N LEU A 444 6.63 8.42 7.42
CA LEU A 444 5.39 9.17 7.31
C LEU A 444 4.78 9.54 8.67
N GLY A 445 5.14 8.80 9.71
CA GLY A 445 4.58 8.94 11.05
C GLY A 445 3.15 8.37 11.16
N VAL A 446 2.71 8.23 12.41
CA VAL A 446 1.35 7.74 12.73
C VAL A 446 0.57 8.87 13.41
N THR A 447 -0.45 9.36 12.73
CA THR A 447 -1.35 10.43 13.18
C THR A 447 -2.78 10.08 12.78
N LYS A 448 -3.78 10.85 13.23
CA LYS A 448 -5.17 10.72 12.77
C LYS A 448 -5.40 11.18 11.33
N ALA A 449 -4.53 12.02 10.78
CA ALA A 449 -4.70 12.50 9.41
C ALA A 449 -4.41 11.40 8.39
N ASN A 450 -5.22 11.32 7.34
CA ASN A 450 -4.95 10.47 6.19
C ASN A 450 -3.67 10.96 5.49
N ALA A 451 -2.78 10.03 5.18
CA ALA A 451 -1.56 10.30 4.43
C ALA A 451 -1.81 10.00 2.94
N ASN A 452 -1.91 11.05 2.13
CA ASN A 452 -1.87 10.95 0.68
C ASN A 452 -0.44 11.22 0.22
N THR A 453 0.22 10.23 -0.32
CA THR A 453 1.65 10.28 -0.62
C THR A 453 1.89 9.95 -2.09
N ALA A 454 2.69 10.77 -2.75
CA ALA A 454 3.08 10.50 -4.13
C ALA A 454 4.01 9.28 -4.22
N THR A 455 3.91 8.50 -5.30
CA THR A 455 4.75 7.30 -5.55
C THR A 455 6.24 7.59 -5.47
N HIS A 456 6.69 8.77 -5.89
CA HIS A 456 8.11 9.15 -5.83
C HIS A 456 8.66 9.22 -4.40
N THR A 457 7.82 9.45 -3.38
CA THR A 457 8.24 9.41 -1.96
C THR A 457 8.58 7.98 -1.52
N LEU A 458 7.76 7.00 -1.89
CA LEU A 458 8.07 5.58 -1.69
C LEU A 458 9.35 5.20 -2.44
N ASP A 459 9.47 5.61 -3.71
CA ASP A 459 10.66 5.36 -4.53
C ASP A 459 11.93 5.93 -3.89
N ALA A 460 11.85 7.12 -3.28
CA ALA A 460 12.98 7.74 -2.59
C ALA A 460 13.42 6.94 -1.36
N VAL A 461 12.47 6.45 -0.56
CA VAL A 461 12.77 5.61 0.63
C VAL A 461 13.35 4.26 0.19
N MET A 462 12.77 3.61 -0.81
CA MET A 462 13.29 2.35 -1.37
C MET A 462 14.72 2.52 -1.88
N ARG A 463 14.99 3.60 -2.63
CA ARG A 463 16.31 3.92 -3.17
C ARG A 463 17.35 4.12 -2.07
N GLN A 464 17.03 4.91 -1.04
CA GLN A 464 17.91 5.12 0.11
C GLN A 464 18.21 3.83 0.87
N TYR A 465 17.20 2.97 1.02
CA TYR A 465 17.34 1.69 1.71
C TYR A 465 18.25 0.74 0.91
N LEU A 466 17.94 0.56 -0.38
CA LEU A 466 18.69 -0.33 -1.27
C LEU A 466 20.13 0.14 -1.48
N GLU A 467 20.37 1.45 -1.63
CA GLU A 467 21.74 2.00 -1.82
C GLU A 467 22.73 1.55 -0.73
N ARG A 468 22.24 1.37 0.50
CA ARG A 468 23.06 0.99 1.65
C ARG A 468 23.16 -0.53 1.85
N THR A 469 22.16 -1.27 1.38
CA THR A 469 21.97 -2.66 1.80
C THR A 469 22.29 -3.70 0.75
N VAL A 470 22.21 -3.37 -0.53
CA VAL A 470 22.40 -4.36 -1.60
C VAL A 470 23.79 -4.25 -2.26
N PRO A 471 24.30 -5.34 -2.84
CA PRO A 471 25.52 -5.33 -3.63
C PRO A 471 25.32 -4.60 -4.96
N ARG A 472 26.43 -4.28 -5.64
CA ARG A 472 26.46 -3.60 -6.94
C ARG A 472 27.08 -4.50 -7.99
N LEU A 473 26.46 -4.55 -9.17
CA LEU A 473 26.91 -5.32 -10.32
C LEU A 473 26.85 -4.48 -11.59
N MET A 474 27.67 -4.82 -12.59
CA MET A 474 27.54 -4.27 -13.92
C MET A 474 26.46 -5.02 -14.70
N LEU A 475 25.50 -4.28 -15.26
CA LEU A 475 24.35 -4.78 -16.01
C LEU A 475 24.18 -3.94 -17.26
N VAL A 476 24.15 -4.55 -18.43
CA VAL A 476 23.95 -3.94 -19.74
C VAL A 476 22.56 -4.33 -20.23
N LEU A 477 21.67 -3.35 -20.44
CA LEU A 477 20.28 -3.61 -20.84
C LEU A 477 20.13 -3.90 -22.35
N ASP A 478 20.69 -3.02 -23.20
CA ASP A 478 20.70 -3.19 -24.67
C ASP A 478 22.16 -3.28 -25.16
N PRO A 479 22.73 -4.48 -25.22
CA PRO A 479 24.16 -4.65 -25.44
C PRO A 479 24.60 -4.32 -26.86
N ILE A 480 25.71 -3.60 -26.96
CA ILE A 480 26.53 -3.51 -28.17
C ILE A 480 27.86 -4.22 -27.90
N LYS A 481 28.29 -5.05 -28.84
CA LYS A 481 29.59 -5.71 -28.82
C LYS A 481 30.70 -4.67 -29.07
N VAL A 482 31.75 -4.70 -28.23
CA VAL A 482 32.98 -3.91 -28.40
C VAL A 482 34.17 -4.86 -28.49
N THR A 483 34.91 -4.78 -29.59
CA THR A 483 36.13 -5.54 -29.78
C THR A 483 37.35 -4.63 -29.57
N LEU A 484 38.21 -4.98 -28.60
CA LEU A 484 39.44 -4.27 -28.27
C LEU A 484 40.55 -4.76 -29.23
N THR A 485 40.82 -3.98 -30.29
CA THR A 485 41.60 -4.43 -31.43
C THR A 485 43.06 -4.69 -31.13
N ASN A 486 43.62 -4.00 -30.17
CA ASN A 486 45.03 -4.11 -29.77
C ASN A 486 45.28 -5.18 -28.67
N LEU A 487 44.28 -5.93 -28.22
CA LEU A 487 44.45 -7.06 -27.34
C LEU A 487 44.55 -8.37 -28.13
N PRO A 488 45.39 -9.35 -27.71
CA PRO A 488 45.53 -10.62 -28.40
C PRO A 488 44.25 -11.46 -28.31
N ASP A 489 44.11 -12.41 -29.25
CA ASP A 489 43.02 -13.37 -29.18
C ASP A 489 43.12 -14.24 -27.93
N GLY A 490 42.02 -14.49 -27.28
CA GLY A 490 42.00 -15.25 -26.03
C GLY A 490 42.43 -14.45 -24.78
N TYR A 491 42.69 -13.15 -24.90
CA TYR A 491 43.00 -12.30 -23.75
C TYR A 491 41.93 -12.36 -22.67
N VAL A 492 42.31 -12.71 -21.47
CA VAL A 492 41.45 -12.71 -20.28
C VAL A 492 42.29 -12.23 -19.07
N GLU A 493 41.78 -11.21 -18.39
CA GLU A 493 42.35 -10.71 -17.13
C GLU A 493 41.25 -10.74 -16.08
N GLU A 494 41.47 -11.44 -14.98
CA GLU A 494 40.54 -11.42 -13.84
C GLU A 494 40.73 -10.15 -13.02
N ARG A 495 39.64 -9.37 -12.89
CA ARG A 495 39.65 -8.17 -12.05
C ARG A 495 38.87 -8.40 -10.78
N ASP A 496 39.43 -7.94 -9.66
CA ASP A 496 38.77 -7.98 -8.37
C ASP A 496 37.85 -6.73 -8.22
N VAL A 497 36.54 -6.95 -8.19
CA VAL A 497 35.54 -5.89 -8.15
C VAL A 497 34.79 -5.96 -6.83
N PRO A 498 34.80 -4.88 -6.02
CA PRO A 498 34.06 -4.87 -4.76
C PRO A 498 32.55 -4.82 -5.02
N PHE A 499 31.77 -5.59 -4.25
CA PHE A 499 30.30 -5.51 -4.28
C PHE A 499 29.78 -4.14 -3.81
N ASP A 500 30.53 -3.46 -2.93
CA ASP A 500 30.31 -2.07 -2.59
C ASP A 500 31.64 -1.39 -2.22
N PRO A 501 32.08 -0.37 -3.00
CA PRO A 501 33.34 0.34 -2.69
C PRO A 501 33.36 1.02 -1.31
N LYS A 502 32.17 1.29 -0.73
CA LYS A 502 32.02 1.95 0.58
C LYS A 502 31.91 0.96 1.74
N ASP A 503 31.61 -0.30 1.46
CA ASP A 503 31.36 -1.32 2.46
C ASP A 503 32.12 -2.61 2.11
N LYS A 504 33.31 -2.75 2.72
CA LYS A 504 34.19 -3.88 2.48
C LYS A 504 33.64 -5.21 3.04
N GLU A 505 32.68 -5.17 3.96
CA GLU A 505 32.09 -6.36 4.55
C GLU A 505 31.23 -7.13 3.54
N LYS A 506 30.74 -6.45 2.50
CA LYS A 506 30.05 -7.10 1.38
C LYS A 506 30.98 -7.97 0.53
N GLY A 507 32.31 -7.74 0.62
CA GLY A 507 33.33 -8.50 -0.12
C GLY A 507 33.50 -8.03 -1.55
N SER A 508 34.23 -8.86 -2.33
CA SER A 508 34.49 -8.63 -3.76
C SER A 508 34.35 -9.93 -4.54
N HIS A 509 34.34 -9.83 -5.86
CA HIS A 509 34.23 -10.95 -6.77
C HIS A 509 35.13 -10.76 -7.99
N LYS A 510 35.39 -11.84 -8.73
CA LYS A 510 36.25 -11.85 -9.92
C LYS A 510 35.37 -11.61 -11.18
N VAL A 511 35.77 -10.62 -12.00
CA VAL A 511 35.12 -10.31 -13.26
C VAL A 511 36.13 -10.49 -14.40
N PRO A 512 35.84 -11.27 -15.44
CA PRO A 512 36.74 -11.42 -16.60
C PRO A 512 36.69 -10.17 -17.48
N PHE A 513 37.85 -9.50 -17.64
CA PHE A 513 38.06 -8.48 -18.65
C PHE A 513 38.71 -9.15 -19.87
N THR A 514 38.10 -8.98 -21.04
CA THR A 514 38.44 -9.75 -22.24
C THR A 514 38.58 -8.85 -23.46
N LYS A 515 39.13 -9.40 -24.56
CA LYS A 515 39.19 -8.73 -25.87
C LYS A 515 37.82 -8.29 -26.37
N THR A 516 36.77 -9.07 -26.08
CA THR A 516 35.37 -8.74 -26.41
C THR A 516 34.62 -8.38 -25.14
N ILE A 517 34.06 -7.19 -25.09
CA ILE A 517 33.19 -6.72 -24.02
C ILE A 517 31.86 -6.24 -24.61
N TYR A 518 30.84 -6.11 -23.76
CA TYR A 518 29.56 -5.50 -24.12
C TYR A 518 29.34 -4.24 -23.30
N ILE A 519 28.84 -3.20 -23.94
CA ILE A 519 28.44 -1.92 -23.30
C ILE A 519 26.96 -1.64 -23.60
N ASP A 520 26.34 -0.74 -22.85
CA ASP A 520 24.97 -0.31 -23.12
C ASP A 520 24.92 0.57 -24.38
N ARG A 521 23.90 0.37 -25.21
CA ARG A 521 23.69 1.13 -26.45
C ARG A 521 23.60 2.64 -26.19
N ASP A 522 22.99 3.02 -25.10
CA ASP A 522 22.86 4.42 -24.68
C ASP A 522 24.23 5.08 -24.35
N ASP A 523 25.27 4.29 -24.17
CA ASP A 523 26.63 4.78 -23.93
C ASP A 523 27.41 5.06 -25.21
N PHE A 524 26.81 4.85 -26.40
CA PHE A 524 27.43 5.12 -27.70
C PHE A 524 26.57 6.02 -28.59
N ARG A 525 27.21 6.97 -29.31
CA ARG A 525 26.62 7.75 -30.41
C ARG A 525 27.48 7.65 -31.66
N GLU A 526 26.83 7.57 -32.82
CA GLU A 526 27.49 7.44 -34.11
C GLU A 526 28.18 8.75 -34.58
N VAL A 527 27.70 9.89 -34.10
CA VAL A 527 28.21 11.20 -34.38
C VAL A 527 28.64 11.88 -33.10
N ASP A 528 29.78 12.55 -33.14
CA ASP A 528 30.27 13.31 -32.01
C ASP A 528 29.35 14.48 -31.68
N ASP A 529 29.09 14.65 -30.37
CA ASP A 529 28.17 15.64 -29.82
C ASP A 529 28.85 16.27 -28.57
N PRO A 530 29.10 17.58 -28.57
CA PRO A 530 29.79 18.28 -27.48
C PRO A 530 29.10 18.10 -26.10
N ASP A 531 27.80 17.82 -26.10
CA ASP A 531 27.02 17.60 -24.88
C ASP A 531 26.95 16.13 -24.49
N PHE A 532 27.54 15.23 -25.29
CA PHE A 532 27.58 13.79 -25.00
C PHE A 532 28.97 13.36 -24.53
N PHE A 533 29.14 13.20 -23.23
CA PHE A 533 30.45 12.89 -22.61
C PHE A 533 30.80 11.40 -22.56
N ARG A 534 30.10 10.55 -23.34
CA ARG A 534 30.35 9.09 -23.41
C ARG A 534 31.06 8.73 -24.71
N LEU A 535 30.92 7.52 -25.20
CA LEU A 535 31.65 6.98 -26.32
C LEU A 535 31.09 7.45 -27.67
N SER A 536 31.93 8.07 -28.51
CA SER A 536 31.64 8.42 -29.90
C SER A 536 32.92 8.36 -30.75
N PRO A 537 32.84 8.37 -32.09
CA PRO A 537 34.03 8.41 -32.94
C PRO A 537 34.93 9.60 -32.57
N GLY A 538 36.22 9.29 -32.32
CA GLY A 538 37.23 10.28 -31.88
C GLY A 538 37.23 10.59 -30.39
N GLN A 539 36.18 10.20 -29.62
CA GLN A 539 36.16 10.37 -28.18
C GLN A 539 36.57 9.08 -27.43
N SER A 540 37.08 9.25 -26.23
CA SER A 540 37.47 8.16 -25.33
C SER A 540 36.65 8.18 -24.07
N VAL A 541 36.43 7.00 -23.49
CA VAL A 541 35.70 6.82 -22.23
C VAL A 541 36.41 5.84 -21.32
N GLY A 542 36.38 6.09 -19.99
CA GLY A 542 36.85 5.14 -19.02
C GLY A 542 35.88 3.96 -18.86
N LEU A 543 36.40 2.79 -18.57
CA LEU A 543 35.63 1.61 -18.16
C LEU A 543 35.63 1.52 -16.63
N LEU A 544 34.48 1.19 -16.02
CA LEU A 544 34.41 0.98 -14.56
C LEU A 544 35.30 -0.22 -14.17
N ASN A 545 36.09 -0.04 -13.12
CA ASN A 545 37.03 -1.07 -12.61
C ASN A 545 38.06 -1.58 -13.63
N ALA A 546 38.26 -0.85 -14.75
CA ALA A 546 39.37 -1.12 -15.68
C ALA A 546 40.48 -0.09 -15.50
N GLU A 547 41.72 -0.47 -15.82
CA GLU A 547 42.93 0.34 -15.61
C GLU A 547 43.00 1.49 -16.61
N PHE A 548 42.68 1.21 -17.89
CA PHE A 548 42.83 2.16 -18.98
C PHE A 548 41.47 2.46 -19.65
N PRO A 549 41.35 3.61 -20.35
CA PRO A 549 40.19 3.94 -21.14
C PRO A 549 40.19 3.23 -22.50
N ILE A 550 39.05 3.35 -23.21
CA ILE A 550 38.89 2.93 -24.61
C ILE A 550 38.63 4.13 -25.51
N ARG A 551 39.07 4.02 -26.79
CA ARG A 551 38.80 4.96 -27.85
C ARG A 551 38.28 4.24 -29.08
N VAL A 552 37.21 4.77 -29.69
CA VAL A 552 36.60 4.17 -30.92
C VAL A 552 37.57 4.35 -32.10
N VAL A 553 37.81 3.27 -32.80
CA VAL A 553 38.50 3.23 -34.10
C VAL A 553 37.51 3.31 -35.24
N ASP A 554 36.50 2.43 -35.18
CA ASP A 554 35.38 2.41 -36.12
C ASP A 554 34.19 1.60 -35.55
N PHE A 555 33.11 1.51 -36.30
CA PHE A 555 31.94 0.71 -35.96
C PHE A 555 31.25 0.17 -37.22
N SER A 556 30.53 -0.92 -37.10
CA SER A 556 29.71 -1.53 -38.14
C SER A 556 28.23 -1.54 -37.77
N LYS A 557 27.38 -1.59 -38.81
CA LYS A 557 25.93 -1.66 -38.67
C LYS A 557 25.40 -2.99 -39.18
N ASP A 558 24.24 -3.41 -38.63
CA ASP A 558 23.46 -4.53 -39.14
C ASP A 558 22.62 -4.15 -40.38
N GLU A 559 21.85 -5.11 -40.88
CA GLU A 559 20.98 -4.95 -42.05
C GLU A 559 19.88 -3.87 -41.86
N ASN A 560 19.54 -3.59 -40.59
CA ASN A 560 18.54 -2.58 -40.21
C ASN A 560 19.15 -1.19 -39.97
N GLY A 561 20.46 -1.04 -40.17
CA GLY A 561 21.16 0.22 -39.93
C GLY A 561 21.49 0.48 -38.48
N LYS A 562 21.26 -0.48 -37.56
CA LYS A 562 21.57 -0.40 -36.14
C LYS A 562 23.03 -0.77 -35.89
N VAL A 563 23.74 -0.06 -35.00
CA VAL A 563 25.13 -0.39 -34.68
C VAL A 563 25.21 -1.79 -34.08
N ALA A 564 25.97 -2.67 -34.72
CA ALA A 564 26.14 -4.05 -34.33
C ALA A 564 27.43 -4.29 -33.55
N GLU A 565 28.54 -3.69 -33.96
CA GLU A 565 29.86 -3.84 -33.33
C GLU A 565 30.65 -2.52 -33.37
N ILE A 566 31.36 -2.26 -32.28
CA ILE A 566 32.32 -1.17 -32.13
C ILE A 566 33.71 -1.80 -32.06
N ARG A 567 34.69 -1.25 -32.82
CA ARG A 567 36.11 -1.56 -32.67
C ARG A 567 36.79 -0.43 -31.93
N ALA A 568 37.51 -0.76 -30.87
CA ALA A 568 38.15 0.24 -30.00
C ALA A 568 39.58 -0.18 -29.63
N GLU A 569 40.40 0.80 -29.30
CA GLU A 569 41.71 0.60 -28.67
C GLU A 569 41.61 0.78 -27.17
N TYR A 570 42.29 -0.06 -26.38
CA TYR A 570 42.38 -0.02 -24.94
C TYR A 570 43.85 0.18 -24.52
N GLY A 571 44.16 1.13 -23.65
CA GLY A 571 45.50 1.29 -23.14
C GLY A 571 45.81 2.67 -22.58
N LYS A 572 47.04 2.77 -22.02
CA LYS A 572 47.57 3.99 -21.38
C LYS A 572 47.76 5.15 -22.34
N GLU A 573 47.92 4.85 -23.64
CA GLU A 573 48.09 5.87 -24.70
C GLU A 573 46.76 6.54 -25.06
N VAL A 574 45.64 6.01 -24.59
CA VAL A 574 44.34 6.61 -24.77
C VAL A 574 44.11 7.63 -23.66
N THR A 575 43.86 8.88 -24.04
CA THR A 575 43.57 9.94 -23.08
C THR A 575 42.22 9.64 -22.40
N ALA A 576 42.17 9.65 -21.07
CA ALA A 576 40.98 9.38 -20.32
C ALA A 576 39.92 10.46 -20.55
N GLY A 577 38.71 10.07 -20.99
CA GLY A 577 37.53 10.90 -20.99
C GLY A 577 37.02 11.21 -19.58
N LYS A 578 36.10 12.16 -19.44
CA LYS A 578 35.50 12.51 -18.12
C LYS A 578 34.60 11.46 -17.58
N ALA A 579 33.90 10.69 -18.46
CA ALA A 579 32.92 9.66 -18.06
C ALA A 579 33.56 8.28 -17.92
N ARG A 580 32.90 7.44 -17.11
CA ARG A 580 33.18 6.00 -17.02
C ARG A 580 31.88 5.23 -17.25
N ILE A 581 31.94 4.20 -18.10
CA ILE A 581 30.81 3.35 -18.44
C ILE A 581 30.98 1.95 -17.86
N HIS A 582 29.88 1.26 -17.61
CA HIS A 582 29.86 -0.14 -17.23
C HIS A 582 29.97 -1.05 -18.46
N TRP A 583 30.42 -2.27 -18.23
CA TRP A 583 30.68 -3.24 -19.27
C TRP A 583 30.55 -4.66 -18.73
N VAL A 584 30.41 -5.66 -19.62
CA VAL A 584 30.43 -7.08 -19.27
C VAL A 584 31.35 -7.79 -20.27
N GLY A 585 32.29 -8.60 -19.78
CA GLY A 585 33.25 -9.33 -20.61
C GLY A 585 32.65 -10.61 -21.18
N ASP A 586 33.15 -11.02 -22.36
CA ASP A 586 32.80 -12.29 -23.03
C ASP A 586 33.84 -13.35 -22.75
N SER A 587 33.54 -14.32 -21.91
CA SER A 587 34.46 -15.42 -21.57
C SER A 587 33.72 -16.72 -21.34
N LYS A 588 33.83 -17.64 -22.28
CA LYS A 588 33.27 -18.99 -22.13
C LYS A 588 33.83 -19.75 -20.94
N ALA A 589 35.14 -19.56 -20.63
CA ALA A 589 35.80 -20.23 -19.50
C ALA A 589 35.21 -19.81 -18.14
N HIS A 590 34.67 -18.57 -18.05
CA HIS A 590 34.06 -18.02 -16.84
C HIS A 590 32.53 -18.07 -16.90
N ASN A 591 31.94 -18.67 -17.93
CA ASN A 591 30.50 -18.60 -18.19
C ASN A 591 29.96 -17.14 -18.15
N SER A 592 30.73 -16.19 -18.71
CA SER A 592 30.41 -14.76 -18.83
C SER A 592 30.03 -14.44 -20.27
N PRO A 593 29.04 -13.57 -20.50
CA PRO A 593 28.08 -12.98 -19.53
C PRO A 593 26.99 -13.95 -19.07
N VAL A 594 26.27 -13.58 -17.99
CA VAL A 594 24.98 -14.19 -17.65
C VAL A 594 23.90 -13.48 -18.45
N LYS A 595 23.16 -14.21 -19.25
CA LYS A 595 22.04 -13.67 -20.04
C LYS A 595 20.82 -13.48 -19.14
N ALA A 596 20.12 -12.37 -19.30
CA ALA A 596 18.92 -12.06 -18.53
C ALA A 596 17.86 -11.36 -19.39
N GLU A 597 16.61 -11.56 -19.02
CA GLU A 597 15.48 -10.71 -19.44
C GLU A 597 15.26 -9.65 -18.35
N CYS A 598 15.34 -8.36 -18.71
CA CYS A 598 15.10 -7.27 -17.75
C CYS A 598 13.75 -6.61 -18.03
N ARG A 599 12.90 -6.55 -17.01
CA ARG A 599 11.57 -5.92 -17.04
C ARG A 599 11.60 -4.61 -16.27
N ILE A 600 11.29 -3.54 -16.97
CA ILE A 600 11.22 -2.18 -16.44
C ILE A 600 9.76 -1.81 -16.26
N TYR A 601 9.34 -1.58 -15.02
CA TYR A 601 7.98 -1.18 -14.69
C TYR A 601 7.90 0.32 -14.46
N ASN A 602 6.99 0.98 -15.16
CA ASN A 602 6.62 2.38 -15.00
C ASN A 602 5.24 2.48 -14.34
N GLN A 603 4.75 3.69 -14.08
CA GLN A 603 3.41 3.88 -13.54
C GLN A 603 2.36 3.27 -14.49
N LEU A 604 1.41 2.52 -13.91
CA LEU A 604 0.33 1.88 -14.66
C LEU A 604 -0.64 2.91 -15.26
N PHE A 605 -0.84 4.04 -14.59
CA PHE A 605 -1.74 5.11 -15.03
C PHE A 605 -0.95 6.38 -15.39
N LYS A 606 -1.45 7.13 -16.37
CA LYS A 606 -0.89 8.43 -16.80
C LYS A 606 -1.22 9.57 -15.84
N THR A 607 -2.21 9.38 -14.93
CA THR A 607 -2.64 10.35 -13.92
C THR A 607 -2.32 9.91 -12.51
N ASP A 608 -2.08 10.86 -11.61
CA ASP A 608 -1.91 10.60 -10.18
C ASP A 608 -3.24 10.32 -9.44
N LYS A 609 -4.40 10.52 -10.11
CA LYS A 609 -5.73 10.33 -9.53
C LYS A 609 -6.61 9.41 -10.40
N PRO A 610 -6.24 8.15 -10.62
CA PRO A 610 -7.00 7.25 -11.48
C PRO A 610 -8.43 6.99 -10.96
N ASN A 611 -8.62 7.03 -9.64
CA ASN A 611 -9.94 6.80 -9.01
C ASN A 611 -10.94 7.93 -9.23
N SER A 612 -10.50 9.14 -9.62
CA SER A 612 -11.36 10.30 -9.84
C SER A 612 -11.86 10.44 -11.28
N LEU A 613 -11.49 9.51 -12.16
CA LEU A 613 -11.89 9.55 -13.57
C LEU A 613 -13.32 9.01 -13.73
N ASP A 614 -14.11 9.69 -14.58
CA ASP A 614 -15.49 9.33 -14.85
C ASP A 614 -15.59 7.95 -15.52
N TRP A 615 -16.24 7.01 -14.83
CA TRP A 615 -16.45 5.65 -15.29
C TRP A 615 -17.26 5.57 -16.59
N LYS A 616 -18.23 6.45 -16.78
CA LYS A 616 -19.12 6.45 -17.96
C LYS A 616 -18.36 6.75 -19.25
N THR A 617 -17.25 7.49 -19.15
CA THR A 617 -16.40 7.86 -20.30
C THR A 617 -15.18 6.95 -20.48
N GLY A 618 -15.06 5.87 -19.69
CA GLY A 618 -13.93 4.94 -19.79
C GLY A 618 -13.09 4.82 -18.51
N GLY A 619 -13.23 5.78 -17.59
CA GLY A 619 -12.59 5.75 -16.28
C GLY A 619 -11.05 5.62 -16.37
N TYR A 620 -10.48 4.88 -15.43
CA TYR A 620 -9.04 4.67 -15.38
C TYR A 620 -8.50 3.78 -16.49
N TYR A 621 -9.34 3.02 -17.24
CA TYR A 621 -8.87 2.17 -18.34
C TYR A 621 -8.36 2.97 -19.53
N ASP A 622 -8.99 4.08 -19.87
CA ASP A 622 -8.52 4.96 -20.95
C ASP A 622 -7.26 5.75 -20.55
N ASN A 623 -6.91 5.67 -19.27
CA ASN A 623 -5.73 6.32 -18.71
C ASN A 623 -4.55 5.35 -18.46
N ILE A 624 -4.68 4.08 -18.88
CA ILE A 624 -3.59 3.11 -18.76
C ILE A 624 -2.40 3.56 -19.62
N ASN A 625 -1.22 3.47 -19.02
CA ASN A 625 0.04 3.70 -19.71
C ASN A 625 0.48 2.42 -20.42
N LEU A 626 0.43 2.43 -21.75
CA LEU A 626 0.83 1.28 -22.58
C LEU A 626 2.33 0.97 -22.46
N GLU A 627 3.16 1.95 -22.06
CA GLU A 627 4.59 1.78 -21.79
C GLU A 627 4.87 1.51 -20.30
N SER A 628 3.85 1.06 -19.56
CA SER A 628 4.01 0.71 -18.15
C SER A 628 4.91 -0.50 -17.92
N GLU A 629 5.19 -1.28 -18.95
CA GLU A 629 6.15 -2.38 -18.95
C GLU A 629 7.03 -2.32 -20.20
N VAL A 630 8.36 -2.28 -20.01
CA VAL A 630 9.35 -2.36 -21.09
C VAL A 630 10.25 -3.56 -20.82
N ILE A 631 10.44 -4.43 -21.83
CA ILE A 631 11.18 -5.67 -21.69
C ILE A 631 12.43 -5.66 -22.56
N TYR A 632 13.60 -5.82 -21.92
CA TYR A 632 14.88 -6.06 -22.57
C TYR A 632 15.19 -7.55 -22.55
N GLN A 633 15.00 -8.21 -23.70
CA GLN A 633 15.11 -9.68 -23.82
C GLN A 633 16.55 -10.22 -23.74
N ASN A 634 17.55 -9.38 -24.07
CA ASN A 634 18.93 -9.77 -24.26
C ASN A 634 19.90 -9.03 -23.34
N ALA A 635 19.44 -8.63 -22.18
CA ALA A 635 20.31 -7.99 -21.20
C ALA A 635 21.44 -8.94 -20.74
N LEU A 636 22.59 -8.35 -20.39
CA LEU A 636 23.77 -9.07 -19.97
C LEU A 636 24.21 -8.58 -18.60
N ILE A 637 24.45 -9.52 -17.68
CA ILE A 637 24.94 -9.22 -16.36
C ILE A 637 26.28 -9.94 -16.07
N GLU A 638 27.14 -9.35 -15.30
CA GLU A 638 28.42 -9.92 -14.90
C GLU A 638 28.25 -11.15 -14.01
N VAL A 639 29.30 -11.97 -13.95
CA VAL A 639 29.29 -13.28 -13.27
C VAL A 639 29.06 -13.21 -11.76
N GLY A 640 29.34 -12.06 -11.13
CA GLY A 640 29.06 -11.80 -9.72
C GLY A 640 27.60 -12.02 -9.32
N PHE A 641 26.68 -12.01 -10.29
CA PHE A 641 25.26 -12.34 -10.07
C PHE A 641 25.09 -13.73 -9.44
N ARG A 642 25.86 -14.73 -9.85
CA ARG A 642 25.77 -16.08 -9.28
C ARG A 642 26.18 -16.12 -7.81
N GLU A 643 27.17 -15.31 -7.45
CA GLU A 643 27.63 -15.22 -6.06
C GLU A 643 26.60 -14.50 -5.18
N ILE A 644 26.02 -13.37 -5.64
CA ILE A 644 24.98 -12.69 -4.86
C ILE A 644 23.73 -13.54 -4.71
N LYS A 645 23.38 -14.33 -5.73
CA LYS A 645 22.26 -15.28 -5.68
C LYS A 645 22.49 -16.36 -4.63
N ALA A 646 23.70 -16.93 -4.56
CA ALA A 646 24.06 -17.92 -3.55
C ALA A 646 24.09 -17.37 -2.12
N ARG A 647 24.27 -16.06 -1.97
CA ARG A 647 24.34 -15.35 -0.67
C ARG A 647 23.02 -14.66 -0.27
N ALA A 648 21.99 -14.72 -1.11
CA ALA A 648 20.69 -14.10 -0.82
C ALA A 648 20.09 -14.62 0.52
N PRO A 649 19.26 -13.87 1.23
CA PRO A 649 18.61 -12.61 0.84
C PRO A 649 19.50 -11.36 0.94
N TRP A 650 19.19 -10.33 0.14
CA TRP A 650 19.80 -9.00 0.21
C TRP A 650 18.72 -7.93 0.44
N PRO A 651 18.76 -7.17 1.52
CA PRO A 651 19.76 -7.26 2.59
C PRO A 651 19.62 -8.55 3.41
N ASN A 652 20.72 -8.98 3.99
CA ASN A 652 20.75 -10.10 4.95
C ASN A 652 20.26 -9.64 6.34
N THR A 653 19.22 -8.83 6.38
CA THR A 653 18.69 -8.19 7.60
C THR A 653 17.18 -8.40 7.69
N GLU A 654 16.71 -8.49 8.91
CA GLU A 654 15.34 -8.52 9.43
C GLU A 654 14.16 -8.75 8.46
N GLY A 655 13.44 -9.84 8.63
CA GLY A 655 12.14 -10.11 8.05
C GLY A 655 12.12 -11.10 6.90
N GLU A 656 13.23 -11.33 6.22
CA GLU A 656 13.35 -12.43 5.27
C GLU A 656 14.15 -13.56 5.93
N ALA A 657 13.49 -14.70 6.14
CA ALA A 657 14.16 -15.86 6.73
C ALA A 657 15.34 -16.29 5.87
N LYS A 658 16.49 -16.55 6.50
CA LYS A 658 17.62 -17.22 5.84
C LYS A 658 17.11 -18.51 5.23
N GLY A 659 17.20 -18.65 3.90
CA GLY A 659 16.79 -19.84 3.20
C GLY A 659 15.34 -19.82 2.67
N SER A 660 14.59 -18.71 2.76
CA SER A 660 13.40 -18.56 1.93
C SER A 660 13.87 -18.50 0.47
N ALA A 661 13.56 -19.52 -0.29
CA ALA A 661 13.94 -19.69 -1.70
C ALA A 661 13.19 -18.72 -2.64
N ASP A 662 12.85 -17.54 -2.17
CA ASP A 662 12.18 -16.54 -2.98
C ASP A 662 13.22 -15.76 -3.78
N ASN A 663 13.20 -15.97 -5.10
CA ASN A 663 14.07 -15.26 -6.03
C ASN A 663 14.02 -13.74 -5.85
N SER A 664 12.87 -13.17 -5.44
CA SER A 664 12.71 -11.72 -5.22
C SER A 664 13.61 -11.16 -4.12
N SER A 665 14.24 -12.02 -3.32
CA SER A 665 15.23 -11.66 -2.31
C SER A 665 16.66 -11.48 -2.87
N VAL A 666 16.92 -11.87 -4.12
CA VAL A 666 18.17 -11.63 -4.85
C VAL A 666 18.15 -10.22 -5.42
N ARG A 667 18.63 -9.26 -4.66
CA ARG A 667 18.56 -7.82 -5.00
C ARG A 667 19.95 -7.24 -5.18
N PHE A 668 20.10 -6.34 -6.14
CA PHE A 668 21.35 -5.64 -6.40
C PHE A 668 21.11 -4.27 -7.09
N GLN A 669 22.12 -3.43 -7.07
CA GLN A 669 22.18 -2.24 -7.90
C GLN A 669 22.87 -2.58 -9.21
N GLY A 670 22.19 -2.49 -10.35
CA GLY A 670 22.80 -2.37 -11.66
C GLY A 670 23.47 -1.00 -11.76
N LEU A 671 24.80 -0.98 -11.79
CA LEU A 671 25.59 0.25 -11.80
C LEU A 671 25.16 1.19 -12.92
N ARG A 672 24.89 2.46 -12.60
CA ARG A 672 24.41 3.51 -13.51
C ARG A 672 23.01 3.29 -14.10
N THR A 673 22.35 2.18 -13.79
CA THR A 673 21.07 1.76 -14.39
C THR A 673 19.92 1.91 -13.43
N ALA A 674 19.75 0.96 -12.48
CA ALA A 674 18.65 0.94 -11.52
C ALA A 674 18.92 -0.09 -10.41
N PHE A 675 17.96 -0.26 -9.48
CA PHE A 675 17.94 -1.40 -8.57
C PHE A 675 17.06 -2.50 -9.15
N PHE A 676 17.53 -3.73 -9.06
CA PHE A 676 16.87 -4.91 -9.62
C PHE A 676 16.70 -6.01 -8.58
N ALA A 677 15.71 -6.86 -8.80
CA ALA A 677 15.55 -8.15 -8.14
C ALA A 677 15.28 -9.25 -9.16
N GLU A 678 15.64 -10.49 -8.81
CA GLU A 678 15.28 -11.64 -9.62
C GLU A 678 13.77 -11.92 -9.51
N ASP A 679 13.09 -12.18 -10.64
CA ASP A 679 11.66 -12.51 -10.67
C ASP A 679 11.44 -13.96 -10.23
N GLN A 680 10.30 -14.24 -9.61
CA GLN A 680 9.88 -15.60 -9.23
C GLN A 680 9.80 -16.57 -10.40
N ASP A 681 9.54 -16.09 -11.63
CA ASP A 681 9.45 -16.89 -12.85
C ASP A 681 10.82 -17.24 -13.45
N SER A 682 11.95 -16.84 -12.79
CA SER A 682 13.28 -17.23 -13.23
C SER A 682 13.50 -18.73 -13.06
N THR A 683 14.21 -19.31 -14.03
CA THR A 683 14.71 -20.69 -13.99
C THR A 683 16.23 -20.70 -14.09
N PRO A 684 16.91 -21.82 -13.86
CA PRO A 684 18.36 -21.91 -14.05
C PRO A 684 18.83 -21.50 -15.45
N GLU A 685 17.97 -21.70 -16.48
CA GLU A 685 18.26 -21.41 -17.88
C GLU A 685 17.83 -20.01 -18.30
N ARG A 686 16.90 -19.39 -17.57
CA ARG A 686 16.33 -18.08 -17.90
C ARG A 686 16.26 -17.20 -16.66
N VAL A 687 17.21 -16.31 -16.53
CA VAL A 687 17.18 -15.27 -15.49
C VAL A 687 16.25 -14.13 -15.92
N ILE A 688 15.31 -13.78 -15.06
CA ILE A 688 14.39 -12.66 -15.25
C ILE A 688 14.63 -11.67 -14.12
N LEU A 689 14.85 -10.41 -14.47
CA LEU A 689 15.14 -9.33 -13.52
C LEU A 689 14.05 -8.27 -13.58
N ASN A 690 13.47 -7.94 -12.43
CA ASN A 690 12.50 -6.87 -12.27
C ASN A 690 13.19 -5.61 -11.75
N ARG A 691 12.94 -4.45 -12.38
CA ARG A 691 13.36 -3.16 -11.82
C ARG A 691 12.55 -2.84 -10.58
N ILE A 692 13.21 -2.71 -9.43
CA ILE A 692 12.59 -2.28 -8.17
C ILE A 692 12.30 -0.78 -8.22
N VAL A 693 13.35 0.02 -8.46
CA VAL A 693 13.31 1.48 -8.51
C VAL A 693 14.47 2.02 -9.34
N SER A 694 14.26 3.15 -10.04
CA SER A 694 15.30 3.86 -10.79
C SER A 694 16.32 4.51 -9.86
N LEU A 695 17.56 4.73 -10.36
CA LEU A 695 18.48 5.66 -9.72
C LEU A 695 17.93 7.09 -9.81
N ARG A 696 18.40 8.00 -8.92
CA ARG A 696 18.12 9.43 -9.12
C ARG A 696 18.58 9.82 -10.51
N GLU A 697 17.74 10.52 -11.25
CA GLU A 697 18.15 11.15 -12.50
C GLU A 697 19.31 12.09 -12.19
N ASP A 698 20.44 11.85 -12.83
CA ASP A 698 21.53 12.78 -12.83
C ASP A 698 21.04 13.97 -13.66
N SER A 699 20.99 15.17 -13.07
CA SER A 699 20.58 16.40 -13.75
C SER A 699 21.45 16.74 -14.98
N SER A 700 22.57 16.04 -15.15
CA SER A 700 23.45 16.09 -16.32
C SER A 700 23.01 15.20 -17.49
N LYS A 701 21.90 14.46 -17.37
CA LYS A 701 21.37 13.58 -18.43
C LYS A 701 20.28 14.22 -19.31
N LYS A 702 20.00 15.51 -19.15
CA LYS A 702 19.11 16.27 -20.05
C LYS A 702 19.83 16.76 -21.26
#